data_8f8c4994dc212a5bfd65386a9b040f2d
#
_entry.id   8f8c4994dc212a5bfd65386a9b040f2d
#
_cell.length_a   1.000
_cell.length_b   1.000
_cell.length_c   1.000
_cell.angle_alpha   90.00
_cell.angle_beta   90.00
_cell.angle_gamma   90.00
#
_symmetry.space_group_name_H-M   'P 1'
#
loop_
_entity.id
_entity.type
_entity.pdbx_description
1 polymer ?
#
loop_
_entity_poly.entity_id
_entity_poly.type
_entity_poly.pdbx_seq_one_letter_code
_entity_poly.pdbx_strand_id
1 'polypeptide(L)'
;MSRATQPGFENRLGLSHRELDHFVRSQTTKNLATFPAFSYLTTILIWLSDAEPTYGEVLKCCVDVSYATFQTAAIVLVSVLVVGPASLGISLVAPVAVAVASFIVAFPASTSLLTKRIAFGQIVLVYVTFAVFNGEVAHVFMLPVHVAASTALGAIASLLAVFLPFPRLAHSQMTKGCKLYAENALERLNVFVEVMMARDNTTAKVLIAKAASLSSAARHTLKSIKIHHDRLAWERPDTRFLRRKQKHQGEKLQATEFLMRGMEIALGSCSSFPLGMSHDEVTNLLEAPRTHIAHEPASTVKPEDKLRSLPHEAGSLSTAALPVCFLRYCVELFRGDVLSFRFWIFLSVWMARERFVFAFKCSVSLSLAVLFGILYNKKNGYWSGLTVAISLVSGRQATLTVANSRLQGTAMGSVYGLLCCAVFQRLEEFRFLPLLPWIAATVFMRHSRVYGQPGGVTSAIAALLILGRRNYGAPTDFAITRIVEASIGLLCFVLGEVLVTPARASTLARAELKHCLDAVLDCIGSLVLCSEQKNMPLSDLRSKQAKLNSHVEALERLTSEALREPNVPFLKPLNAVSYNKVLVSLSKVSDLCLYVCDGLTNLSGAHPLDHVAHELKSFQEKLHSSVKCLEEMASTKTRARLQKELQKRKICHDVEAGTASNDNYSNMELGPSQDDAERFSVSFVKLLKEATEKTSGSTTAEEVVKNETTLCLSSLGFCISRLMQETVCIMTEITHTT
;
A
#
# COMPACT_ATOMS: atom_id res chain seq x y z
N MET A 1 21.09 42.60 46.21
CA MET A 1 21.84 41.33 45.96
C MET A 1 22.34 41.32 44.52
N SER A 2 23.61 41.68 44.35
CA SER A 2 24.30 41.77 43.10
C SER A 2 24.67 40.35 42.63
N ARG A 3 24.17 39.92 41.46
CA ARG A 3 24.67 38.72 40.80
C ARG A 3 25.85 39.09 39.93
N ALA A 4 27.01 38.59 40.33
CA ALA A 4 28.25 38.63 39.55
C ALA A 4 28.05 37.92 38.21
N THR A 5 28.06 38.67 37.12
CA THR A 5 28.21 38.18 35.76
C THR A 5 29.66 37.74 35.55
N GLN A 6 29.83 36.47 35.16
CA GLN A 6 31.15 35.94 34.83
C GLN A 6 31.72 36.63 33.58
N PRO A 7 32.95 37.19 33.64
CA PRO A 7 33.57 37.90 32.53
C PRO A 7 34.27 36.99 31.54
N GLY A 8 33.68 35.88 31.15
CA GLY A 8 34.33 34.89 30.28
C GLY A 8 33.80 34.80 28.87
N PHE A 9 32.60 35.28 28.62
CA PHE A 9 31.91 35.10 27.33
C PHE A 9 32.01 36.32 26.41
N GLU A 10 32.07 37.51 26.97
CA GLU A 10 32.14 38.76 26.20
C GLU A 10 33.49 38.97 25.46
N ASN A 11 34.60 38.46 25.98
CA ASN A 11 35.93 38.64 25.38
C ASN A 11 36.22 37.71 24.19
N ARG A 12 35.35 36.76 23.87
CA ARG A 12 35.55 35.88 22.70
C ARG A 12 34.84 36.33 21.44
N LEU A 13 33.86 37.25 21.52
CA LEU A 13 33.09 37.74 20.39
C LEU A 13 33.39 39.17 19.96
N GLY A 14 34.15 39.97 20.75
CA GLY A 14 34.58 41.33 20.38
C GLY A 14 33.45 42.34 20.17
N LEU A 15 32.23 42.04 20.61
CA LEU A 15 31.02 42.84 20.40
C LEU A 15 30.52 43.41 21.75
N SER A 16 30.23 44.72 21.79
CA SER A 16 29.64 45.35 22.97
C SER A 16 28.17 44.86 23.13
N HIS A 17 27.66 44.87 24.36
CA HIS A 17 26.28 44.45 24.69
C HIS A 17 25.21 45.19 23.86
N ARG A 18 25.48 46.42 23.44
CA ARG A 18 24.60 47.20 22.56
C ARG A 18 24.67 46.75 21.10
N GLU A 19 25.81 46.35 20.63
CA GLU A 19 25.98 45.82 19.26
C GLU A 19 25.39 44.44 19.15
N LEU A 20 25.49 43.63 20.20
CA LEU A 20 24.86 42.33 20.28
C LEU A 20 23.30 42.44 20.27
N ASP A 21 22.75 43.40 21.02
CA ASP A 21 21.32 43.64 21.11
C ASP A 21 20.78 44.23 19.78
N HIS A 22 21.51 45.12 19.15
CA HIS A 22 21.17 45.69 17.84
C HIS A 22 21.31 44.62 16.73
N PHE A 23 22.32 43.79 16.82
CA PHE A 23 22.54 42.66 15.92
C PHE A 23 21.44 41.60 16.08
N VAL A 24 21.10 41.19 17.30
CA VAL A 24 20.05 40.26 17.62
C VAL A 24 18.67 40.77 17.13
N ARG A 25 18.37 42.08 17.38
CA ARG A 25 17.10 42.69 16.91
C ARG A 25 17.06 42.84 15.38
N SER A 26 18.16 43.27 14.75
CA SER A 26 18.27 43.35 13.28
C SER A 26 18.15 41.98 12.62
N GLN A 27 18.78 40.97 13.22
CA GLN A 27 18.71 39.59 12.72
C GLN A 27 17.34 38.94 13.01
N THR A 28 16.74 39.20 14.18
CA THR A 28 15.36 38.70 14.46
C THR A 28 14.36 39.28 13.50
N THR A 29 14.45 40.56 13.15
CA THR A 29 13.54 41.17 12.15
C THR A 29 13.79 40.66 10.74
N LYS A 30 15.04 40.48 10.33
CA LYS A 30 15.39 39.85 9.02
C LYS A 30 14.98 38.37 8.99
N ASN A 31 15.19 37.66 10.07
CA ASN A 31 14.90 36.22 10.17
C ASN A 31 13.40 35.93 10.30
N LEU A 32 12.60 36.76 11.02
CA LEU A 32 11.16 36.64 11.03
C LEU A 32 10.54 36.78 9.64
N ALA A 33 11.24 37.40 8.72
CA ALA A 33 10.79 37.55 7.34
C ALA A 33 11.05 36.31 6.45
N THR A 34 12.07 35.51 6.78
CA THR A 34 12.43 34.27 6.03
C THR A 34 11.75 33.04 6.65
N PHE A 35 11.51 33.02 7.94
CA PHE A 35 10.98 31.88 8.69
C PHE A 35 9.47 31.61 8.53
N PRO A 36 8.57 32.59 8.28
CA PRO A 36 7.18 32.32 8.00
C PRO A 36 7.01 31.33 6.84
N ALA A 37 7.88 31.41 5.84
CA ALA A 37 7.84 30.53 4.68
C ALA A 37 8.09 29.04 5.05
N PHE A 38 8.99 28.77 5.98
CA PHE A 38 9.27 27.39 6.39
C PHE A 38 8.21 26.81 7.33
N SER A 39 7.63 27.64 8.24
CA SER A 39 6.49 27.22 9.06
C SER A 39 5.28 26.89 8.22
N TYR A 40 5.00 27.68 7.19
CA TYR A 40 3.94 27.43 6.24
C TYR A 40 4.18 26.13 5.45
N LEU A 41 5.42 25.89 5.00
CA LEU A 41 5.79 24.66 4.33
C LEU A 41 5.59 23.42 5.23
N THR A 42 5.98 23.51 6.50
CA THR A 42 5.77 22.45 7.49
C THR A 42 4.29 22.12 7.67
N THR A 43 3.46 23.14 7.80
CA THR A 43 2.00 23.00 7.87
C THR A 43 1.46 22.28 6.65
N ILE A 44 1.86 22.69 5.45
CA ILE A 44 1.44 22.04 4.20
C ILE A 44 1.90 20.60 4.14
N LEU A 45 3.13 20.27 4.52
CA LEU A 45 3.65 18.90 4.49
C LEU A 45 2.87 17.99 5.45
N ILE A 46 2.48 18.49 6.62
CA ILE A 46 1.62 17.76 7.57
C ILE A 46 0.25 17.49 6.93
N TRP A 47 -0.36 18.50 6.32
CA TRP A 47 -1.67 18.36 5.68
C TRP A 47 -1.65 17.58 4.36
N LEU A 48 -0.50 17.50 3.68
CA LEU A 48 -0.33 16.68 2.48
C LEU A 48 -0.12 15.19 2.81
N SER A 49 0.23 14.83 4.03
CA SER A 49 0.50 13.45 4.41
C SER A 49 -0.73 12.56 4.24
N ASP A 50 -1.93 13.13 4.43
CA ASP A 50 -3.19 12.42 4.28
C ASP A 50 -4.29 13.28 3.64
N ALA A 51 -5.29 12.62 3.04
CA ALA A 51 -6.43 13.30 2.42
C ALA A 51 -7.33 13.97 3.47
N GLU A 52 -7.50 13.33 4.63
CA GLU A 52 -8.32 13.82 5.74
C GLU A 52 -7.62 13.61 7.09
N PRO A 53 -6.71 14.50 7.49
CA PRO A 53 -5.96 14.34 8.72
C PRO A 53 -6.88 14.39 9.94
N THR A 54 -6.72 13.39 10.82
CA THR A 54 -7.35 13.33 12.13
C THR A 54 -6.41 13.88 13.20
N TYR A 55 -6.95 14.21 14.39
CA TYR A 55 -6.13 14.69 15.50
C TYR A 55 -4.96 13.77 15.83
N GLY A 56 -5.18 12.46 15.91
CA GLY A 56 -4.12 11.48 16.17
C GLY A 56 -3.04 11.45 15.09
N GLU A 57 -3.43 11.66 13.83
CA GLU A 57 -2.46 11.74 12.72
C GLU A 57 -1.59 12.99 12.82
N VAL A 58 -2.22 14.15 13.05
CA VAL A 58 -1.47 15.41 13.18
C VAL A 58 -0.55 15.38 14.41
N LEU A 59 -0.99 14.77 15.52
CA LEU A 59 -0.14 14.59 16.70
C LEU A 59 1.07 13.70 16.39
N LYS A 60 0.88 12.58 15.69
CA LYS A 60 1.96 11.73 15.20
C LYS A 60 2.90 12.52 14.29
N CYS A 61 2.35 13.27 13.33
CA CYS A 61 3.15 14.12 12.45
C CYS A 61 3.97 15.16 13.23
N CYS A 62 3.44 15.75 14.29
CA CYS A 62 4.18 16.70 15.14
C CYS A 62 5.37 16.01 15.85
N VAL A 63 5.20 14.78 16.32
CA VAL A 63 6.30 13.99 16.89
C VAL A 63 7.35 13.66 15.82
N ASP A 64 6.92 13.24 14.64
CA ASP A 64 7.79 12.95 13.49
C ASP A 64 8.59 14.19 13.06
N VAL A 65 7.95 15.36 13.06
CA VAL A 65 8.58 16.66 12.76
C VAL A 65 9.60 17.05 13.82
N SER A 66 9.27 16.87 15.10
CA SER A 66 10.17 17.14 16.22
C SER A 66 11.42 16.24 16.15
N TYR A 67 11.20 14.96 15.83
CA TYR A 67 12.30 14.00 15.63
C TYR A 67 13.20 14.41 14.44
N ALA A 68 12.62 14.81 13.31
CA ALA A 68 13.36 15.29 12.15
C ALA A 68 14.24 16.51 12.50
N THR A 69 13.68 17.44 13.25
CA THR A 69 14.38 18.67 13.69
C THR A 69 15.52 18.34 14.62
N PHE A 70 15.31 17.45 15.59
CA PHE A 70 16.37 16.98 16.49
C PHE A 70 17.49 16.28 15.73
N GLN A 71 17.16 15.38 14.82
CA GLN A 71 18.12 14.66 13.99
C GLN A 71 18.95 15.62 13.12
N THR A 72 18.31 16.61 12.50
CA THR A 72 18.98 17.62 11.68
C THR A 72 19.91 18.48 12.53
N ALA A 73 19.44 18.94 13.69
CA ALA A 73 20.25 19.75 14.60
C ALA A 73 21.51 18.98 15.09
N ALA A 74 21.37 17.71 15.43
CA ALA A 74 22.49 16.86 15.82
C ALA A 74 23.52 16.70 14.68
N ILE A 75 23.05 16.43 13.45
CA ILE A 75 23.94 16.29 12.27
C ILE A 75 24.67 17.60 11.98
N VAL A 76 23.96 18.73 12.03
CA VAL A 76 24.56 20.05 11.81
C VAL A 76 25.62 20.37 12.89
N LEU A 77 25.32 20.11 14.17
CA LEU A 77 26.26 20.31 15.26
C LEU A 77 27.54 19.48 15.06
N VAL A 78 27.41 18.19 14.74
CA VAL A 78 28.55 17.32 14.45
C VAL A 78 29.35 17.85 13.26
N SER A 79 28.65 18.28 12.17
CA SER A 79 29.34 18.86 11.00
C SER A 79 30.14 20.12 11.34
N VAL A 80 29.59 20.99 12.17
CA VAL A 80 30.28 22.22 12.63
C VAL A 80 31.52 21.88 13.52
N LEU A 81 31.41 20.84 14.35
CA LEU A 81 32.53 20.40 15.21
C LEU A 81 33.64 19.73 14.41
N VAL A 82 33.30 18.93 13.38
CA VAL A 82 34.26 18.13 12.61
C VAL A 82 34.94 18.97 11.49
N VAL A 83 34.11 19.69 10.71
CA VAL A 83 34.55 20.40 9.50
C VAL A 83 34.96 21.85 9.81
N GLY A 84 34.38 22.43 10.83
CA GLY A 84 34.53 23.82 11.21
C GLY A 84 33.61 24.78 10.42
N PRO A 85 33.19 25.90 11.04
CA PRO A 85 32.23 26.84 10.46
C PRO A 85 32.75 27.52 9.18
N ALA A 86 34.02 27.90 9.14
CA ALA A 86 34.61 28.56 7.96
C ALA A 86 34.62 27.66 6.71
N SER A 87 34.93 26.37 6.87
CA SER A 87 34.90 25.42 5.75
C SER A 87 33.49 25.14 5.23
N LEU A 88 32.49 25.10 6.12
CA LEU A 88 31.09 24.96 5.75
C LEU A 88 30.54 26.19 5.00
N GLY A 89 31.17 27.36 5.14
CA GLY A 89 30.86 28.58 4.37
C GLY A 89 31.28 28.53 2.90
N ILE A 90 32.09 27.56 2.49
CA ILE A 90 32.51 27.39 1.11
C ILE A 90 31.39 26.84 0.25
N SER A 91 31.03 27.52 -0.84
CA SER A 91 29.91 27.17 -1.70
C SER A 91 29.99 25.75 -2.27
N LEU A 92 31.18 25.19 -2.50
CA LEU A 92 31.40 23.84 -3.02
C LEU A 92 31.29 22.75 -1.92
N VAL A 93 31.47 23.14 -0.64
CA VAL A 93 31.35 22.19 0.48
C VAL A 93 29.86 21.93 0.83
N ALA A 94 29.00 22.92 0.65
CA ALA A 94 27.60 22.79 0.96
C ALA A 94 26.89 21.59 0.25
N PRO A 95 27.05 21.34 -1.07
CA PRO A 95 26.48 20.15 -1.73
C PRO A 95 27.00 18.83 -1.14
N VAL A 96 28.28 18.76 -0.78
CA VAL A 96 28.89 17.56 -0.18
C VAL A 96 28.32 17.33 1.23
N ALA A 97 28.24 18.37 2.04
CA ALA A 97 27.64 18.30 3.37
C ALA A 97 26.16 17.86 3.30
N VAL A 98 25.39 18.39 2.35
CA VAL A 98 24.01 17.97 2.09
C VAL A 98 23.96 16.50 1.66
N ALA A 99 24.90 16.02 0.83
CA ALA A 99 24.96 14.63 0.40
C ALA A 99 25.13 13.68 1.60
N VAL A 100 26.11 13.95 2.46
CA VAL A 100 26.40 13.12 3.64
C VAL A 100 25.23 13.17 4.64
N ALA A 101 24.75 14.37 4.97
CA ALA A 101 23.66 14.56 5.92
C ALA A 101 22.36 13.88 5.45
N SER A 102 22.01 14.02 4.17
CA SER A 102 20.82 13.40 3.61
C SER A 102 20.94 11.88 3.53
N PHE A 103 22.13 11.33 3.26
CA PHE A 103 22.36 9.90 3.31
C PHE A 103 22.10 9.33 4.72
N ILE A 104 22.64 9.97 5.76
CA ILE A 104 22.45 9.57 7.16
C ILE A 104 20.95 9.58 7.54
N VAL A 105 20.22 10.62 7.15
CA VAL A 105 18.77 10.74 7.43
C VAL A 105 17.93 9.72 6.65
N ALA A 106 18.31 9.43 5.41
CA ALA A 106 17.56 8.53 4.55
C ALA A 106 17.71 7.05 4.92
N PHE A 107 18.84 6.66 5.48
CA PHE A 107 19.23 5.27 5.74
C PHE A 107 18.31 4.50 6.71
N PRO A 108 17.84 5.07 7.85
CA PRO A 108 16.95 4.36 8.76
C PRO A 108 15.60 4.05 8.13
N ALA A 109 15.16 2.77 8.20
CA ALA A 109 13.85 2.35 7.68
C ALA A 109 12.69 2.70 8.62
N SER A 110 12.97 2.87 9.90
CA SER A 110 11.98 3.14 10.94
C SER A 110 11.39 4.55 10.87
N THR A 111 12.06 5.48 10.18
CA THR A 111 11.62 6.86 10.05
C THR A 111 10.57 7.03 8.97
N SER A 112 9.52 7.81 9.27
CA SER A 112 8.45 8.11 8.32
C SER A 112 8.95 8.94 7.13
N LEU A 113 8.24 8.88 6.01
CA LEU A 113 8.57 9.69 4.84
C LEU A 113 8.47 11.19 5.14
N LEU A 114 7.50 11.58 5.97
CA LEU A 114 7.32 12.96 6.41
C LEU A 114 8.56 13.46 7.18
N THR A 115 9.05 12.65 8.15
CA THR A 115 10.29 12.93 8.88
C THR A 115 11.46 13.19 7.93
N LYS A 116 11.64 12.32 6.93
CA LYS A 116 12.72 12.45 5.94
C LYS A 116 12.58 13.73 5.11
N ARG A 117 11.39 14.04 4.60
CA ARG A 117 11.14 15.26 3.80
C ARG A 117 11.43 16.54 4.58
N ILE A 118 11.01 16.60 5.83
CA ILE A 118 11.25 17.76 6.70
C ILE A 118 12.73 17.90 7.02
N ALA A 119 13.39 16.80 7.40
CA ALA A 119 14.82 16.80 7.68
C ALA A 119 15.64 17.22 6.45
N PHE A 120 15.33 16.71 5.25
CA PHE A 120 15.98 17.14 4.01
C PHE A 120 15.78 18.62 3.72
N GLY A 121 14.58 19.15 3.91
CA GLY A 121 14.30 20.57 3.77
C GLY A 121 15.13 21.42 4.73
N GLN A 122 15.22 21.01 5.99
CA GLN A 122 16.03 21.67 7.01
C GLN A 122 17.54 21.60 6.70
N ILE A 123 18.05 20.42 6.30
CA ILE A 123 19.44 20.22 5.88
C ILE A 123 19.81 21.16 4.75
N VAL A 124 19.01 21.17 3.67
CA VAL A 124 19.25 22.04 2.52
C VAL A 124 19.25 23.51 2.93
N LEU A 125 18.27 23.94 3.72
CA LEU A 125 18.16 25.32 4.17
C LEU A 125 19.39 25.73 4.98
N VAL A 126 19.81 24.91 5.96
CA VAL A 126 20.91 25.23 6.85
C VAL A 126 22.25 25.30 6.11
N TYR A 127 22.61 24.27 5.32
CA TYR A 127 23.92 24.24 4.66
C TYR A 127 24.05 25.26 3.52
N VAL A 128 22.96 25.50 2.76
CA VAL A 128 23.01 26.57 1.73
C VAL A 128 23.12 27.95 2.40
N THR A 129 22.42 28.17 3.50
CA THR A 129 22.51 29.43 4.24
C THR A 129 23.94 29.64 4.83
N PHE A 130 24.59 28.58 5.31
CA PHE A 130 26.01 28.67 5.70
C PHE A 130 26.90 29.13 4.53
N ALA A 131 26.67 28.60 3.33
CA ALA A 131 27.42 29.02 2.15
C ALA A 131 27.10 30.46 1.74
N VAL A 132 25.90 30.97 1.98
CA VAL A 132 25.50 32.36 1.70
C VAL A 132 26.23 33.34 2.64
N PHE A 133 26.29 33.00 3.92
CA PHE A 133 26.89 33.84 4.96
C PHE A 133 28.40 33.57 5.16
N ASN A 134 29.06 32.83 4.28
CA ASN A 134 30.46 32.48 4.30
C ASN A 134 30.95 31.92 5.66
N GLY A 135 30.07 31.24 6.41
CA GLY A 135 30.43 30.58 7.66
C GLY A 135 30.60 31.50 8.87
N GLU A 136 30.01 32.70 8.88
CA GLU A 136 30.04 33.56 10.08
C GLU A 136 29.49 32.84 11.30
N VAL A 137 30.28 32.74 12.36
CA VAL A 137 30.01 31.91 13.55
C VAL A 137 28.70 32.24 14.23
N ALA A 138 28.30 33.52 14.29
CA ALA A 138 27.04 33.96 14.89
C ALA A 138 25.81 33.37 14.17
N HIS A 139 25.88 33.22 12.85
CA HIS A 139 24.82 32.65 12.05
C HIS A 139 24.75 31.11 12.12
N VAL A 140 25.92 30.47 12.28
CA VAL A 140 26.01 29.01 12.31
C VAL A 140 25.21 28.38 13.47
N PHE A 141 25.26 28.98 14.66
CA PHE A 141 24.58 28.48 15.85
C PHE A 141 23.11 28.90 15.93
N MET A 142 22.78 30.11 15.46
CA MET A 142 21.39 30.63 15.54
C MET A 142 20.48 30.07 14.47
N LEU A 143 20.98 29.74 13.29
CA LEU A 143 20.18 29.28 12.18
C LEU A 143 19.43 27.96 12.45
N PRO A 144 20.03 26.89 13.00
CA PRO A 144 19.29 25.68 13.37
C PRO A 144 18.19 25.93 14.39
N VAL A 145 18.40 26.84 15.34
CA VAL A 145 17.41 27.22 16.35
C VAL A 145 16.22 27.92 15.69
N HIS A 146 16.47 28.84 14.78
CA HIS A 146 15.41 29.51 14.04
C HIS A 146 14.62 28.53 13.16
N VAL A 147 15.28 27.63 12.46
CA VAL A 147 14.62 26.58 11.66
C VAL A 147 13.75 25.71 12.56
N ALA A 148 14.25 25.32 13.73
CA ALA A 148 13.50 24.56 14.72
C ALA A 148 12.25 25.33 15.22
N ALA A 149 12.41 26.60 15.55
CA ALA A 149 11.30 27.45 16.01
C ALA A 149 10.20 27.62 14.93
N SER A 150 10.60 27.86 13.66
CA SER A 150 9.64 27.98 12.56
C SER A 150 8.94 26.65 12.26
N THR A 151 9.65 25.55 12.39
CA THR A 151 9.07 24.19 12.25
C THR A 151 8.08 23.91 13.36
N ALA A 152 8.40 24.23 14.61
CA ALA A 152 7.51 24.09 15.76
C ALA A 152 6.24 24.95 15.60
N LEU A 153 6.38 26.19 15.12
CA LEU A 153 5.25 27.07 14.83
C LEU A 153 4.31 26.46 13.79
N GLY A 154 4.84 25.88 12.72
CA GLY A 154 4.04 25.17 11.70
C GLY A 154 3.33 23.93 12.25
N ALA A 155 3.98 23.18 13.12
CA ALA A 155 3.37 22.03 13.80
C ALA A 155 2.23 22.44 14.74
N ILE A 156 2.44 23.49 15.55
CA ILE A 156 1.41 24.06 16.45
C ILE A 156 0.22 24.59 15.64
N ALA A 157 0.48 25.31 14.56
CA ALA A 157 -0.58 25.81 13.68
C ALA A 157 -1.41 24.66 13.09
N SER A 158 -0.77 23.55 12.70
CA SER A 158 -1.45 22.35 12.20
C SER A 158 -2.32 21.69 13.27
N LEU A 159 -1.85 21.61 14.52
CA LEU A 159 -2.62 21.11 15.65
C LEU A 159 -3.86 21.98 15.92
N LEU A 160 -3.70 23.29 15.98
CA LEU A 160 -4.82 24.23 16.19
C LEU A 160 -5.85 24.13 15.06
N ALA A 161 -5.40 23.98 13.82
CA ALA A 161 -6.30 23.87 12.66
C ALA A 161 -7.18 22.62 12.69
N VAL A 162 -6.73 21.51 13.29
CA VAL A 162 -7.54 20.29 13.44
C VAL A 162 -8.58 20.43 14.57
N PHE A 163 -8.31 21.28 15.57
CA PHE A 163 -9.26 21.54 16.63
C PHE A 163 -10.41 22.47 16.21
N LEU A 164 -10.16 23.37 15.25
CA LEU A 164 -11.11 24.40 14.85
C LEU A 164 -11.68 24.11 13.44
N PRO A 165 -13.01 24.28 13.18
CA PRO A 165 -14.06 24.55 14.15
C PRO A 165 -14.55 23.31 14.91
N PHE A 166 -14.36 22.11 14.37
CA PHE A 166 -14.80 20.83 14.95
C PHE A 166 -13.67 19.81 14.94
N PRO A 167 -13.29 19.24 16.10
CA PRO A 167 -12.20 18.26 16.16
C PRO A 167 -12.53 16.98 15.38
N ARG A 168 -11.70 16.66 14.41
CA ARG A 168 -11.79 15.39 13.67
C ARG A 168 -11.00 14.32 14.42
N LEU A 169 -11.73 13.46 15.13
CA LEU A 169 -11.13 12.36 15.89
C LEU A 169 -11.07 11.08 15.05
N ALA A 170 -9.95 10.36 15.14
CA ALA A 170 -9.79 9.05 14.47
C ALA A 170 -10.83 8.05 14.99
N HIS A 171 -11.19 8.11 16.27
CA HIS A 171 -12.27 7.31 16.84
C HIS A 171 -13.60 7.52 16.11
N SER A 172 -14.00 8.75 15.86
CA SER A 172 -15.25 9.07 15.18
C SER A 172 -15.23 8.57 13.72
N GLN A 173 -14.10 8.74 13.02
CA GLN A 173 -13.93 8.27 11.64
C GLN A 173 -13.92 6.74 11.57
N MET A 174 -13.24 6.07 12.51
CA MET A 174 -13.26 4.62 12.62
C MET A 174 -14.68 4.10 12.85
N THR A 175 -15.45 4.70 13.77
CA THR A 175 -16.84 4.30 14.07
C THR A 175 -17.75 4.49 12.84
N LYS A 176 -17.61 5.61 12.12
CA LYS A 176 -18.32 5.82 10.85
C LYS A 176 -17.93 4.78 9.80
N GLY A 177 -16.64 4.50 9.67
CA GLY A 177 -16.14 3.47 8.74
C GLY A 177 -16.69 2.09 9.08
N CYS A 178 -16.72 1.70 10.36
CA CYS A 178 -17.30 0.42 10.81
C CYS A 178 -18.79 0.34 10.48
N LYS A 179 -19.54 1.41 10.68
CA LYS A 179 -20.98 1.46 10.32
C LYS A 179 -21.19 1.33 8.82
N LEU A 180 -20.44 2.10 8.02
CA LEU A 180 -20.51 2.03 6.55
C LEU A 180 -20.14 0.64 6.03
N TYR A 181 -19.13 0.00 6.64
CA TYR A 181 -18.75 -1.37 6.30
C TYR A 181 -19.89 -2.36 6.63
N ALA A 182 -20.51 -2.25 7.81
CA ALA A 182 -21.61 -3.11 8.21
C ALA A 182 -22.82 -2.97 7.25
N GLU A 183 -23.18 -1.74 6.89
CA GLU A 183 -24.23 -1.46 5.90
C GLU A 183 -23.91 -2.11 4.53
N ASN A 184 -22.66 -1.95 4.05
CA ASN A 184 -22.21 -2.58 2.79
C ASN A 184 -22.24 -4.12 2.88
N ALA A 185 -21.80 -4.69 4.00
CA ALA A 185 -21.79 -6.14 4.21
C ALA A 185 -23.22 -6.71 4.24
N LEU A 186 -24.17 -6.02 4.88
CA LEU A 186 -25.59 -6.40 4.87
C LEU A 186 -26.19 -6.30 3.46
N GLU A 187 -25.85 -5.26 2.71
CA GLU A 187 -26.31 -5.15 1.30
C GLU A 187 -25.75 -6.30 0.46
N ARG A 188 -24.48 -6.68 0.63
CA ARG A 188 -23.89 -7.85 -0.06
C ARG A 188 -24.59 -9.14 0.32
N LEU A 189 -24.94 -9.35 1.60
CA LEU A 189 -25.71 -10.52 2.03
C LEU A 189 -27.07 -10.57 1.35
N ASN A 190 -27.77 -9.43 1.21
CA ASN A 190 -29.04 -9.38 0.49
C ASN A 190 -28.86 -9.74 -0.99
N VAL A 191 -27.80 -9.25 -1.63
CA VAL A 191 -27.47 -9.64 -3.00
C VAL A 191 -27.16 -11.14 -3.08
N PHE A 192 -26.49 -11.74 -2.09
CA PHE A 192 -26.26 -13.19 -2.08
C PHE A 192 -27.56 -14.00 -1.96
N VAL A 193 -28.56 -13.52 -1.19
CA VAL A 193 -29.91 -14.12 -1.18
C VAL A 193 -30.52 -14.06 -2.59
N GLU A 194 -30.47 -12.89 -3.23
CA GLU A 194 -31.01 -12.74 -4.59
C GLU A 194 -30.29 -13.65 -5.60
N VAL A 195 -28.96 -13.84 -5.48
CA VAL A 195 -28.18 -14.77 -6.31
C VAL A 195 -28.65 -16.22 -6.10
N MET A 196 -28.83 -16.65 -4.84
CA MET A 196 -29.25 -18.02 -4.53
C MET A 196 -30.70 -18.31 -5.02
N MET A 197 -31.54 -17.29 -5.07
CA MET A 197 -32.92 -17.36 -5.54
C MET A 197 -33.06 -17.05 -7.03
N ALA A 198 -31.98 -16.76 -7.75
CA ALA A 198 -32.03 -16.43 -9.17
C ALA A 198 -32.59 -17.61 -10.00
N ARG A 199 -33.48 -17.30 -10.93
CA ARG A 199 -34.09 -18.29 -11.78
C ARG A 199 -33.21 -18.73 -12.96
N ASP A 200 -32.30 -17.87 -13.38
CA ASP A 200 -31.45 -18.05 -14.55
C ASP A 200 -29.97 -17.61 -14.28
N ASN A 201 -29.09 -18.25 -15.02
CA ASN A 201 -27.64 -17.96 -14.94
C ASN A 201 -27.27 -16.53 -15.36
N THR A 202 -28.07 -15.90 -16.22
CA THR A 202 -27.81 -14.52 -16.68
C THR A 202 -28.07 -13.53 -15.55
N THR A 203 -29.18 -13.62 -14.86
CA THR A 203 -29.53 -12.81 -13.69
C THR A 203 -28.54 -13.04 -12.55
N ALA A 204 -28.19 -14.30 -12.27
CA ALA A 204 -27.18 -14.64 -11.24
C ALA A 204 -25.83 -13.98 -11.53
N LYS A 205 -25.34 -14.02 -12.77
CA LYS A 205 -24.06 -13.38 -13.15
C LYS A 205 -24.07 -11.86 -12.96
N VAL A 206 -25.19 -11.18 -13.28
CA VAL A 206 -25.33 -9.73 -13.05
C VAL A 206 -25.30 -9.40 -11.56
N LEU A 207 -25.98 -10.18 -10.73
CA LEU A 207 -26.01 -10.00 -9.29
C LEU A 207 -24.63 -10.28 -8.66
N ILE A 208 -23.91 -11.31 -9.13
CA ILE A 208 -22.53 -11.59 -8.70
C ILE A 208 -21.60 -10.43 -9.07
N ALA A 209 -21.75 -9.84 -10.26
CA ALA A 209 -20.96 -8.65 -10.63
C ALA A 209 -21.28 -7.44 -9.73
N LYS A 210 -22.56 -7.27 -9.33
CA LYS A 210 -22.97 -6.26 -8.34
C LYS A 210 -22.29 -6.52 -6.99
N ALA A 211 -22.31 -7.76 -6.49
CA ALA A 211 -21.62 -8.12 -5.25
C ALA A 211 -20.12 -7.85 -5.31
N ALA A 212 -19.44 -8.17 -6.42
CA ALA A 212 -18.02 -7.89 -6.63
C ALA A 212 -17.71 -6.38 -6.58
N SER A 213 -18.58 -5.52 -7.11
CA SER A 213 -18.43 -4.06 -7.01
C SER A 213 -18.53 -3.57 -5.55
N LEU A 214 -19.47 -4.09 -4.78
CA LEU A 214 -19.62 -3.80 -3.34
C LEU A 214 -18.43 -4.33 -2.53
N SER A 215 -17.88 -5.49 -2.89
CA SER A 215 -16.66 -6.05 -2.30
C SER A 215 -15.46 -5.13 -2.48
N SER A 216 -15.33 -4.49 -3.64
CA SER A 216 -14.28 -3.48 -3.88
C SER A 216 -14.41 -2.26 -2.96
N ALA A 217 -15.63 -1.76 -2.77
CA ALA A 217 -15.92 -0.65 -1.84
C ALA A 217 -15.64 -1.04 -0.38
N ALA A 218 -16.02 -2.26 0.03
CA ALA A 218 -15.75 -2.80 1.36
C ALA A 218 -14.25 -2.86 1.67
N ARG A 219 -13.42 -3.34 0.73
CA ARG A 219 -11.96 -3.37 0.88
C ARG A 219 -11.36 -1.99 1.07
N HIS A 220 -11.84 -1.00 0.33
CA HIS A 220 -11.40 0.39 0.50
C HIS A 220 -11.76 0.92 1.89
N THR A 221 -12.98 0.66 2.36
CA THR A 221 -13.46 1.05 3.69
C THR A 221 -12.64 0.37 4.80
N LEU A 222 -12.35 -0.93 4.69
CA LEU A 222 -11.50 -1.66 5.64
C LEU A 222 -10.07 -1.12 5.69
N LYS A 223 -9.49 -0.76 4.54
CA LYS A 223 -8.17 -0.12 4.49
C LYS A 223 -8.18 1.22 5.22
N SER A 224 -9.22 2.02 5.06
CA SER A 224 -9.42 3.28 5.79
C SER A 224 -9.57 3.04 7.29
N ILE A 225 -10.38 2.06 7.72
CA ILE A 225 -10.55 1.69 9.13
C ILE A 225 -9.22 1.30 9.76
N LYS A 226 -8.40 0.48 9.08
CA LYS A 226 -7.07 0.07 9.54
C LYS A 226 -6.16 1.28 9.77
N ILE A 227 -6.14 2.21 8.84
CA ILE A 227 -5.36 3.46 8.97
C ILE A 227 -5.82 4.26 10.19
N HIS A 228 -7.12 4.45 10.39
CA HIS A 228 -7.65 5.19 11.55
C HIS A 228 -7.43 4.45 12.86
N HIS A 229 -7.46 3.12 12.86
CA HIS A 229 -7.12 2.30 14.02
C HIS A 229 -5.68 2.53 14.49
N ASP A 230 -4.72 2.57 13.58
CA ASP A 230 -3.30 2.83 13.92
C ASP A 230 -3.11 4.24 14.49
N ARG A 231 -3.93 5.21 14.05
CA ARG A 231 -3.92 6.60 14.53
C ARG A 231 -4.56 6.79 15.89
N LEU A 232 -5.51 5.95 16.24
CA LEU A 232 -6.19 5.98 17.54
C LEU A 232 -5.23 5.82 18.72
N ALA A 233 -4.12 5.08 18.52
CA ALA A 233 -3.08 4.92 19.53
C ALA A 233 -2.45 6.24 19.97
N TRP A 234 -2.48 7.27 19.11
CA TRP A 234 -1.95 8.61 19.37
C TRP A 234 -2.97 9.55 20.01
N GLU A 235 -4.27 9.31 19.81
CA GLU A 235 -5.32 10.14 20.43
C GLU A 235 -5.51 9.86 21.92
N ARG A 236 -5.33 8.62 22.37
CA ARG A 236 -5.57 8.18 23.75
C ARG A 236 -4.52 7.18 24.21
N PRO A 237 -3.34 7.62 24.65
CA PRO A 237 -2.27 6.73 25.10
C PRO A 237 -2.63 5.93 26.36
N ASP A 238 -3.50 6.46 27.24
CA ASP A 238 -3.77 5.87 28.56
C ASP A 238 -4.82 4.75 28.57
N THR A 239 -5.56 4.53 27.50
CA THR A 239 -6.64 3.55 27.49
C THR A 239 -6.22 2.20 26.89
N ARG A 240 -5.33 1.48 27.57
CA ARG A 240 -4.93 0.09 27.20
C ARG A 240 -6.15 -0.82 27.01
N PHE A 241 -7.20 -0.64 27.81
CA PHE A 241 -8.43 -1.42 27.75
C PHE A 241 -9.26 -1.15 26.48
N LEU A 242 -9.46 0.12 26.13
CA LEU A 242 -10.16 0.50 24.88
C LEU A 242 -9.38 0.07 23.65
N ARG A 243 -8.04 0.16 23.68
CA ARG A 243 -7.16 -0.31 22.61
C ARG A 243 -7.32 -1.81 22.37
N ARG A 244 -7.47 -2.61 23.43
CA ARG A 244 -7.67 -4.07 23.33
C ARG A 244 -9.03 -4.40 22.71
N LYS A 245 -10.11 -3.72 23.15
CA LYS A 245 -11.46 -3.89 22.60
C LYS A 245 -11.54 -3.49 21.12
N GLN A 246 -10.89 -2.39 20.74
CA GLN A 246 -10.91 -1.88 19.38
C GLN A 246 -10.00 -2.65 18.43
N LYS A 247 -8.86 -3.17 18.90
CA LYS A 247 -8.03 -4.10 18.14
C LYS A 247 -8.83 -5.34 17.77
N HIS A 248 -9.58 -5.86 18.71
CA HIS A 248 -10.46 -7.02 18.50
C HIS A 248 -11.58 -6.72 17.51
N GLN A 249 -12.11 -5.49 17.48
CA GLN A 249 -13.11 -5.08 16.51
C GLN A 249 -12.56 -5.00 15.08
N GLY A 250 -11.35 -4.47 14.88
CA GLY A 250 -10.69 -4.45 13.58
C GLY A 250 -10.37 -5.85 13.04
N GLU A 251 -9.92 -6.75 13.90
CA GLU A 251 -9.68 -8.15 13.56
C GLU A 251 -10.99 -8.87 13.18
N LYS A 252 -12.08 -8.62 13.91
CA LYS A 252 -13.41 -9.14 13.58
C LYS A 252 -13.88 -8.70 12.19
N LEU A 253 -13.74 -7.44 11.85
CA LEU A 253 -14.16 -6.94 10.52
C LEU A 253 -13.36 -7.56 9.38
N GLN A 254 -12.05 -7.75 9.57
CA GLN A 254 -11.20 -8.44 8.57
C GLN A 254 -11.63 -9.90 8.40
N ALA A 255 -11.94 -10.58 9.49
CA ALA A 255 -12.44 -11.93 9.46
C ALA A 255 -13.81 -12.03 8.79
N THR A 256 -14.72 -11.09 9.07
CA THR A 256 -16.01 -10.97 8.39
C THR A 256 -15.82 -10.81 6.87
N GLU A 257 -14.92 -9.92 6.44
CA GLU A 257 -14.64 -9.73 5.01
C GLU A 257 -14.07 -10.99 4.36
N PHE A 258 -13.18 -11.69 5.06
CA PHE A 258 -12.64 -12.96 4.58
C PHE A 258 -13.77 -13.96 4.29
N LEU A 259 -14.69 -14.17 5.24
CA LEU A 259 -15.83 -15.09 5.08
C LEU A 259 -16.78 -14.62 3.96
N MET A 260 -17.06 -13.33 3.86
CA MET A 260 -17.88 -12.76 2.77
C MET A 260 -17.26 -13.02 1.39
N ARG A 261 -15.93 -12.94 1.28
CA ARG A 261 -15.20 -13.26 0.03
C ARG A 261 -15.26 -14.74 -0.29
N GLY A 262 -15.22 -15.62 0.71
CA GLY A 262 -15.43 -17.06 0.52
C GLY A 262 -16.80 -17.35 -0.06
N MET A 263 -17.85 -16.72 0.46
CA MET A 263 -19.20 -16.85 -0.06
C MET A 263 -19.31 -16.34 -1.52
N GLU A 264 -18.67 -15.23 -1.83
CA GLU A 264 -18.59 -14.68 -3.19
C GLU A 264 -17.88 -15.65 -4.17
N ILE A 265 -16.76 -16.26 -3.75
CA ILE A 265 -16.06 -17.29 -4.54
C ILE A 265 -16.95 -18.52 -4.74
N ALA A 266 -17.63 -18.97 -3.71
CA ALA A 266 -18.55 -20.10 -3.79
C ALA A 266 -19.66 -19.86 -4.81
N LEU A 267 -20.40 -18.74 -4.68
CA LEU A 267 -21.50 -18.39 -5.57
C LEU A 267 -21.03 -18.15 -7.02
N GLY A 268 -19.86 -17.51 -7.19
CA GLY A 268 -19.26 -17.32 -8.52
C GLY A 268 -18.78 -18.59 -9.19
N SER A 269 -18.68 -19.71 -8.45
CA SER A 269 -18.24 -21.02 -8.94
C SER A 269 -19.40 -21.98 -9.24
N CYS A 270 -20.65 -21.61 -8.89
CA CYS A 270 -21.82 -22.40 -9.21
C CYS A 270 -22.07 -22.42 -10.72
N SER A 271 -22.22 -23.62 -11.28
CA SER A 271 -22.40 -23.83 -12.73
C SER A 271 -23.81 -23.60 -13.21
N SER A 272 -24.80 -23.81 -12.34
CA SER A 272 -26.25 -23.74 -12.67
C SER A 272 -27.04 -23.06 -11.58
N PHE A 273 -28.02 -22.26 -11.99
CA PHE A 273 -29.02 -21.64 -11.13
C PHE A 273 -30.41 -22.00 -11.68
N PRO A 274 -31.44 -22.24 -10.82
CA PRO A 274 -31.47 -22.06 -9.36
C PRO A 274 -30.71 -23.15 -8.58
N LEU A 275 -30.27 -22.82 -7.35
CA LEU A 275 -29.57 -23.76 -6.48
C LEU A 275 -30.50 -24.79 -5.79
N GLY A 276 -31.82 -24.80 -6.08
CA GLY A 276 -32.79 -25.73 -5.53
C GLY A 276 -33.10 -25.54 -4.03
N MET A 277 -32.65 -24.43 -3.41
CA MET A 277 -32.92 -24.11 -2.01
C MET A 277 -34.22 -23.33 -1.86
N SER A 278 -35.01 -23.64 -0.81
CA SER A 278 -36.22 -22.84 -0.51
C SER A 278 -35.83 -21.47 0.10
N HIS A 279 -36.75 -20.51 0.01
CA HIS A 279 -36.54 -19.17 0.57
C HIS A 279 -36.25 -19.22 2.08
N ASP A 280 -36.93 -20.08 2.81
CA ASP A 280 -36.77 -20.25 4.25
C ASP A 280 -35.41 -20.86 4.59
N GLU A 281 -34.92 -21.81 3.80
CA GLU A 281 -33.60 -22.40 3.95
C GLU A 281 -32.49 -21.35 3.76
N VAL A 282 -32.59 -20.53 2.70
CA VAL A 282 -31.63 -19.46 2.40
C VAL A 282 -31.65 -18.41 3.51
N THR A 283 -32.83 -18.03 4.00
CA THR A 283 -32.95 -17.03 5.07
C THR A 283 -32.36 -17.55 6.38
N ASN A 284 -32.66 -18.79 6.76
CA ASN A 284 -32.14 -19.46 7.93
C ASN A 284 -30.61 -19.66 7.84
N LEU A 285 -30.10 -19.99 6.63
CA LEU A 285 -28.67 -20.13 6.39
C LEU A 285 -27.91 -18.81 6.67
N LEU A 286 -28.44 -17.68 6.19
CA LEU A 286 -27.78 -16.38 6.31
C LEU A 286 -28.13 -15.59 7.58
N GLU A 287 -28.95 -16.12 8.47
CA GLU A 287 -29.29 -15.48 9.75
C GLU A 287 -28.04 -15.27 10.63
N ALA A 288 -27.14 -16.28 10.73
CA ALA A 288 -25.91 -16.18 11.52
C ALA A 288 -24.95 -15.08 11.00
N PRO A 289 -24.62 -14.96 9.71
CA PRO A 289 -23.89 -13.82 9.18
C PRO A 289 -24.58 -12.47 9.43
N ARG A 290 -25.89 -12.36 9.28
CA ARG A 290 -26.65 -11.12 9.54
C ARG A 290 -26.56 -10.67 10.98
N THR A 291 -26.80 -11.55 11.94
CA THR A 291 -26.72 -11.24 13.38
C THR A 291 -25.28 -10.88 13.80
N HIS A 292 -24.29 -11.59 13.26
CA HIS A 292 -22.88 -11.29 13.51
C HIS A 292 -22.46 -9.88 13.01
N ILE A 293 -22.94 -9.46 11.84
CA ILE A 293 -22.64 -8.15 11.24
C ILE A 293 -23.43 -7.04 11.92
N ALA A 294 -24.70 -7.27 12.25
CA ALA A 294 -25.56 -6.30 12.92
C ALA A 294 -25.18 -6.02 14.37
N HIS A 295 -24.28 -6.80 14.97
CA HIS A 295 -23.94 -6.74 16.41
C HIS A 295 -25.15 -6.93 17.33
N GLU A 296 -26.21 -7.55 16.84
CA GLU A 296 -27.32 -7.91 17.69
C GLU A 296 -26.92 -9.11 18.59
N PRO A 297 -27.28 -9.08 19.91
CA PRO A 297 -27.03 -10.23 20.75
C PRO A 297 -27.81 -11.41 20.15
N ALA A 298 -27.07 -12.46 19.79
CA ALA A 298 -27.69 -13.69 19.28
C ALA A 298 -28.79 -14.12 20.26
N SER A 299 -30.03 -14.13 19.78
CA SER A 299 -31.13 -14.75 20.51
C SER A 299 -30.70 -16.18 20.84
N THR A 300 -30.79 -16.56 22.10
CA THR A 300 -30.40 -17.84 22.66
C THR A 300 -31.19 -18.99 22.03
N VAL A 301 -30.85 -19.35 20.80
CA VAL A 301 -31.32 -20.57 20.16
C VAL A 301 -30.26 -21.64 20.44
N LYS A 302 -30.66 -22.66 21.20
CA LYS A 302 -29.79 -23.76 21.56
C LYS A 302 -29.11 -24.37 20.34
N PRO A 303 -27.80 -24.70 20.42
CA PRO A 303 -27.04 -25.22 19.27
C PRO A 303 -27.57 -26.56 18.74
N GLU A 304 -28.32 -27.29 19.50
CA GLU A 304 -28.72 -28.66 19.20
C GLU A 304 -29.80 -28.80 18.11
N ASP A 305 -30.66 -27.79 17.88
CA ASP A 305 -31.75 -27.91 16.92
C ASP A 305 -31.41 -27.49 15.48
N LYS A 306 -30.27 -26.82 15.25
CA LYS A 306 -29.93 -26.22 13.93
C LYS A 306 -29.09 -27.13 13.02
N LEU A 307 -28.47 -28.19 13.54
CA LEU A 307 -27.66 -29.11 12.73
C LEU A 307 -28.49 -30.22 12.05
N ARG A 308 -29.81 -30.32 12.40
CA ARG A 308 -30.70 -31.32 11.86
C ARG A 308 -31.18 -31.08 10.42
N SER A 309 -30.87 -29.94 9.80
CA SER A 309 -31.33 -29.61 8.43
C SER A 309 -30.24 -29.76 7.36
N LEU A 310 -29.32 -30.70 7.50
CA LEU A 310 -28.57 -31.20 6.34
C LEU A 310 -29.53 -32.06 5.52
N PRO A 311 -29.70 -31.82 4.21
CA PRO A 311 -30.52 -32.72 3.39
C PRO A 311 -29.93 -34.13 3.49
N HIS A 312 -30.75 -35.06 3.87
CA HIS A 312 -30.43 -36.47 4.08
C HIS A 312 -30.09 -37.23 2.77
N GLU A 313 -29.75 -36.50 1.71
CA GLU A 313 -29.29 -37.06 0.45
C GLU A 313 -27.78 -37.11 0.34
N ALA A 314 -27.14 -37.92 1.24
CA ALA A 314 -25.78 -38.37 1.06
C ALA A 314 -25.53 -39.14 -0.27
N GLY A 315 -26.58 -39.40 -1.04
CA GLY A 315 -26.52 -40.12 -2.30
C GLY A 315 -26.16 -39.32 -3.53
N SER A 316 -26.18 -37.96 -3.48
CA SER A 316 -25.96 -37.11 -4.66
C SER A 316 -24.74 -36.17 -4.56
N LEU A 317 -23.68 -36.55 -3.82
CA LEU A 317 -22.46 -35.77 -3.86
C LEU A 317 -21.87 -35.76 -5.29
N SER A 318 -22.09 -34.65 -5.97
CA SER A 318 -21.57 -34.38 -7.33
C SER A 318 -20.51 -33.23 -7.23
N THR A 319 -19.68 -33.11 -8.25
CA THR A 319 -18.76 -31.97 -8.37
C THR A 319 -19.48 -30.62 -8.35
N ALA A 320 -20.76 -30.58 -8.84
CA ALA A 320 -21.60 -29.39 -8.81
C ALA A 320 -22.07 -28.98 -7.39
N ALA A 321 -22.07 -29.91 -6.41
CA ALA A 321 -22.46 -29.63 -5.04
C ALA A 321 -21.31 -29.01 -4.19
N LEU A 322 -20.06 -29.16 -4.59
CA LEU A 322 -18.90 -28.66 -3.84
C LEU A 322 -18.94 -27.15 -3.54
N PRO A 323 -19.34 -26.26 -4.47
CA PRO A 323 -19.45 -24.82 -4.17
C PRO A 323 -20.50 -24.53 -3.08
N VAL A 324 -21.62 -25.27 -3.06
CA VAL A 324 -22.67 -25.09 -2.05
C VAL A 324 -22.20 -25.58 -0.68
N CYS A 325 -21.44 -26.68 -0.63
CA CYS A 325 -20.82 -27.16 0.60
C CYS A 325 -19.84 -26.11 1.15
N PHE A 326 -19.03 -25.51 0.31
CA PHE A 326 -18.11 -24.45 0.72
C PHE A 326 -18.84 -23.18 1.18
N LEU A 327 -19.95 -22.81 0.54
CA LEU A 327 -20.80 -21.72 1.00
C LEU A 327 -21.31 -21.99 2.42
N ARG A 328 -21.81 -23.19 2.70
CA ARG A 328 -22.28 -23.60 4.03
C ARG A 328 -21.13 -23.57 5.05
N TYR A 329 -19.95 -24.05 4.68
CA TYR A 329 -18.76 -23.98 5.53
C TYR A 329 -18.41 -22.53 5.92
N CYS A 330 -18.41 -21.61 4.97
CA CYS A 330 -18.18 -20.18 5.26
C CYS A 330 -19.23 -19.63 6.25
N VAL A 331 -20.48 -20.04 6.14
CA VAL A 331 -21.55 -19.63 7.07
C VAL A 331 -21.37 -20.24 8.45
N GLU A 332 -20.97 -21.51 8.54
CA GLU A 332 -20.69 -22.14 9.86
C GLU A 332 -19.53 -21.46 10.57
N LEU A 333 -18.51 -20.99 9.84
CA LEU A 333 -17.42 -20.22 10.43
C LEU A 333 -17.88 -18.88 11.05
N PHE A 334 -19.02 -18.30 10.63
CA PHE A 334 -19.63 -17.15 11.32
C PHE A 334 -20.24 -17.52 12.68
N ARG A 335 -20.63 -18.78 12.88
CA ARG A 335 -21.21 -19.28 14.15
C ARG A 335 -20.14 -19.61 15.20
N GLY A 336 -18.94 -19.99 14.74
CA GLY A 336 -17.83 -20.33 15.58
C GLY A 336 -17.09 -19.10 16.10
N ASP A 337 -16.77 -19.02 17.39
CA ASP A 337 -15.88 -18.00 17.97
C ASP A 337 -14.39 -18.20 17.55
N VAL A 338 -14.15 -19.00 16.51
CA VAL A 338 -12.83 -19.51 16.09
C VAL A 338 -11.98 -18.45 15.35
N LEU A 339 -12.37 -17.20 15.36
CA LEU A 339 -11.63 -16.14 14.70
C LEU A 339 -10.48 -15.57 15.56
N SER A 340 -9.66 -16.43 16.19
CA SER A 340 -8.35 -16.00 16.64
C SER A 340 -7.34 -15.99 15.48
N PHE A 341 -7.63 -15.17 14.49
CA PHE A 341 -6.71 -14.91 13.38
C PHE A 341 -5.52 -14.09 13.92
N ARG A 342 -4.47 -14.76 14.38
CA ARG A 342 -3.19 -14.11 14.67
C ARG A 342 -2.50 -13.79 13.35
N PHE A 343 -2.72 -12.58 12.88
CA PHE A 343 -1.99 -12.01 11.76
C PHE A 343 -0.52 -11.77 12.18
N TRP A 344 0.37 -12.67 11.81
CA TRP A 344 1.81 -12.49 11.99
C TRP A 344 2.35 -11.60 10.87
N ILE A 345 2.76 -10.39 11.25
CA ILE A 345 3.52 -9.50 10.36
C ILE A 345 4.96 -10.03 10.33
N PHE A 346 5.32 -10.72 9.27
CA PHE A 346 6.72 -11.09 8.99
C PHE A 346 7.43 -9.89 8.36
N LEU A 347 8.30 -9.23 9.14
CA LEU A 347 9.28 -8.30 8.60
C LEU A 347 10.45 -9.10 8.03
N SER A 348 10.57 -9.15 6.71
CA SER A 348 11.65 -9.87 6.05
C SER A 348 12.98 -9.08 6.08
N VAL A 349 14.07 -9.79 6.29
CA VAL A 349 15.47 -9.30 6.37
C VAL A 349 16.01 -8.75 5.03
N TRP A 350 15.24 -8.84 3.93
CA TRP A 350 15.65 -8.43 2.58
C TRP A 350 15.76 -6.90 2.36
N MET A 351 15.46 -6.12 3.37
CA MET A 351 15.34 -4.66 3.31
C MET A 351 16.66 -3.86 3.32
N ALA A 352 17.84 -4.47 3.47
CA ALA A 352 19.08 -3.71 3.61
C ALA A 352 19.55 -3.06 2.30
N ARG A 353 19.44 -3.76 1.16
CA ARG A 353 19.85 -3.27 -0.16
C ARG A 353 18.97 -2.13 -0.66
N GLU A 354 17.66 -2.25 -0.51
CA GLU A 354 16.72 -1.21 -0.94
C GLU A 354 16.89 0.09 -0.15
N ARG A 355 17.20 -0.01 1.14
CA ARG A 355 17.49 1.14 2.01
C ARG A 355 18.73 1.90 1.55
N PHE A 356 19.81 1.18 1.23
CA PHE A 356 21.03 1.79 0.74
C PHE A 356 20.80 2.53 -0.58
N VAL A 357 20.12 1.87 -1.54
CA VAL A 357 19.77 2.45 -2.85
C VAL A 357 18.90 3.71 -2.67
N PHE A 358 17.90 3.66 -1.81
CA PHE A 358 17.07 4.82 -1.50
C PHE A 358 17.87 5.97 -0.87
N ALA A 359 18.73 5.68 0.12
CA ALA A 359 19.55 6.69 0.77
C ALA A 359 20.55 7.34 -0.21
N PHE A 360 21.19 6.53 -1.04
CA PHE A 360 22.11 7.00 -2.08
C PHE A 360 21.40 7.88 -3.12
N LYS A 361 20.22 7.46 -3.58
CA LYS A 361 19.39 8.25 -4.50
C LYS A 361 19.04 9.63 -3.91
N CYS A 362 18.58 9.68 -2.65
CA CYS A 362 18.25 10.93 -1.97
C CYS A 362 19.48 11.84 -1.87
N SER A 363 20.61 11.27 -1.48
CA SER A 363 21.90 11.97 -1.34
C SER A 363 22.33 12.62 -2.67
N VAL A 364 22.37 11.86 -3.75
CA VAL A 364 22.77 12.35 -5.08
C VAL A 364 21.81 13.42 -5.59
N SER A 365 20.49 13.17 -5.54
CA SER A 365 19.48 14.12 -6.05
C SER A 365 19.53 15.46 -5.31
N LEU A 366 19.64 15.44 -3.98
CA LEU A 366 19.70 16.66 -3.16
C LEU A 366 21.02 17.42 -3.36
N SER A 367 22.14 16.71 -3.42
CA SER A 367 23.46 17.31 -3.66
C SER A 367 23.51 18.01 -5.01
N LEU A 368 23.08 17.36 -6.08
CA LEU A 368 23.04 17.95 -7.42
C LEU A 368 22.10 19.18 -7.48
N ALA A 369 20.94 19.09 -6.85
CA ALA A 369 20.00 20.21 -6.82
C ALA A 369 20.56 21.41 -6.07
N VAL A 370 21.24 21.18 -4.95
CA VAL A 370 21.91 22.25 -4.19
C VAL A 370 23.08 22.83 -4.99
N LEU A 371 23.90 22.00 -5.64
CA LEU A 371 25.00 22.45 -6.48
C LEU A 371 24.52 23.38 -7.60
N PHE A 372 23.59 22.92 -8.43
CA PHE A 372 23.07 23.72 -9.53
C PHE A 372 22.26 24.93 -9.04
N GLY A 373 21.55 24.80 -7.91
CA GLY A 373 20.85 25.93 -7.29
C GLY A 373 21.79 27.05 -6.85
N ILE A 374 22.91 26.72 -6.18
CA ILE A 374 23.93 27.71 -5.77
C ILE A 374 24.63 28.31 -6.99
N LEU A 375 24.91 27.53 -8.04
CA LEU A 375 25.49 28.02 -9.28
C LEU A 375 24.58 29.01 -10.01
N TYR A 376 23.27 28.77 -10.00
CA TYR A 376 22.28 29.67 -10.62
C TYR A 376 22.07 30.92 -9.78
N ASN A 377 21.83 30.79 -8.47
CA ASN A 377 21.60 31.91 -7.57
C ASN A 377 22.09 31.60 -6.15
N LYS A 378 23.22 32.13 -5.76
CA LYS A 378 23.83 31.87 -4.45
C LYS A 378 22.88 32.19 -3.29
N LYS A 379 22.09 33.27 -3.37
CA LYS A 379 21.20 33.72 -2.28
C LYS A 379 19.97 32.83 -2.09
N ASN A 380 19.41 32.32 -3.18
CA ASN A 380 18.12 31.61 -3.17
C ASN A 380 18.25 30.14 -3.56
N GLY A 381 19.45 29.61 -3.85
CA GLY A 381 19.69 28.27 -4.37
C GLY A 381 19.17 27.11 -3.52
N TYR A 382 18.78 27.36 -2.25
CA TYR A 382 18.15 26.37 -1.39
C TYR A 382 16.76 25.90 -1.91
N TRP A 383 16.09 26.69 -2.73
CA TRP A 383 14.79 26.34 -3.25
C TRP A 383 14.81 25.14 -4.20
N SER A 384 15.85 24.97 -4.99
CA SER A 384 16.02 23.81 -5.86
C SER A 384 16.14 22.52 -5.04
N GLY A 385 16.96 22.52 -4.00
CA GLY A 385 17.07 21.41 -3.06
C GLY A 385 15.78 21.15 -2.28
N LEU A 386 15.07 22.21 -1.87
CA LEU A 386 13.78 22.09 -1.19
C LEU A 386 12.72 21.45 -2.11
N THR A 387 12.73 21.77 -3.39
CA THR A 387 11.84 21.14 -4.37
C THR A 387 12.09 19.63 -4.46
N VAL A 388 13.35 19.20 -4.46
CA VAL A 388 13.70 17.76 -4.38
C VAL A 388 13.22 17.15 -3.07
N ALA A 389 13.51 17.79 -1.93
CA ALA A 389 13.14 17.28 -0.61
C ALA A 389 11.63 16.98 -0.49
N ILE A 390 10.78 17.88 -1.00
CA ILE A 390 9.32 17.71 -1.00
C ILE A 390 8.86 16.64 -2.02
N SER A 391 9.58 16.51 -3.14
CA SER A 391 9.21 15.59 -4.23
C SER A 391 9.63 14.15 -3.97
N LEU A 392 10.58 13.91 -3.07
CA LEU A 392 11.05 12.56 -2.73
C LEU A 392 9.89 11.71 -2.19
N VAL A 393 9.80 10.49 -2.71
CA VAL A 393 8.77 9.51 -2.35
C VAL A 393 9.44 8.20 -1.96
N SER A 394 8.94 7.58 -0.90
CA SER A 394 9.32 6.21 -0.53
C SER A 394 8.54 5.24 -1.41
N GLY A 395 9.20 4.68 -2.39
CA GLY A 395 8.61 3.81 -3.38
C GLY A 395 8.88 4.33 -4.79
N ARG A 396 8.66 3.48 -5.75
CA ARG A 396 8.90 3.77 -7.16
C ARG A 396 7.65 4.37 -7.80
N GLN A 397 7.12 5.44 -7.22
CA GLN A 397 6.05 6.19 -7.88
C GLN A 397 6.57 6.79 -9.17
N ALA A 398 5.68 6.95 -10.13
CA ALA A 398 5.99 7.54 -11.42
C ALA A 398 6.62 8.94 -11.24
N THR A 399 7.94 8.98 -11.13
CA THR A 399 8.74 10.16 -10.83
C THR A 399 8.42 11.32 -11.76
N LEU A 400 8.21 11.01 -13.05
CA LEU A 400 7.83 12.01 -14.06
C LEU A 400 6.44 12.60 -13.80
N THR A 401 5.48 11.79 -13.31
CA THR A 401 4.14 12.29 -12.96
C THR A 401 4.20 13.25 -11.77
N VAL A 402 4.99 12.91 -10.75
CA VAL A 402 5.21 13.78 -9.58
C VAL A 402 5.92 15.06 -9.99
N ALA A 403 6.97 14.97 -10.82
CA ALA A 403 7.70 16.12 -11.31
C ALA A 403 6.79 17.05 -12.13
N ASN A 404 5.99 16.53 -13.06
CA ASN A 404 5.05 17.30 -13.86
C ASN A 404 3.97 17.99 -12.99
N SER A 405 3.37 17.25 -12.03
CA SER A 405 2.40 17.81 -11.09
C SER A 405 2.98 18.96 -10.27
N ARG A 406 4.25 18.81 -9.81
CA ARG A 406 4.95 19.85 -9.05
C ARG A 406 5.22 21.08 -9.89
N LEU A 407 5.68 20.90 -11.13
CA LEU A 407 5.94 22.00 -12.06
C LEU A 407 4.65 22.78 -12.38
N GLN A 408 3.56 22.09 -12.71
CA GLN A 408 2.25 22.68 -12.93
C GLN A 408 1.76 23.46 -11.69
N GLY A 409 1.89 22.85 -10.50
CA GLY A 409 1.51 23.49 -9.25
C GLY A 409 2.32 24.77 -8.99
N THR A 410 3.62 24.76 -9.24
CA THR A 410 4.49 25.92 -9.08
C THR A 410 4.11 27.04 -10.06
N ALA A 411 3.88 26.70 -11.34
CA ALA A 411 3.47 27.67 -12.35
C ALA A 411 2.12 28.34 -12.01
N MET A 412 1.09 27.54 -11.69
CA MET A 412 -0.23 28.04 -11.32
C MET A 412 -0.19 28.94 -10.07
N GLY A 413 0.56 28.50 -9.03
CA GLY A 413 0.72 29.30 -7.80
C GLY A 413 1.48 30.61 -8.06
N SER A 414 2.48 30.60 -8.93
CA SER A 414 3.24 31.79 -9.30
C SER A 414 2.36 32.81 -10.05
N VAL A 415 1.57 32.36 -11.02
CA VAL A 415 0.64 33.21 -11.79
C VAL A 415 -0.39 33.85 -10.84
N TYR A 416 -1.03 33.06 -9.98
CA TYR A 416 -2.00 33.58 -9.02
C TYR A 416 -1.36 34.57 -8.04
N GLY A 417 -0.18 34.25 -7.52
CA GLY A 417 0.56 35.13 -6.61
C GLY A 417 0.91 36.48 -7.26
N LEU A 418 1.34 36.46 -8.54
CA LEU A 418 1.61 37.72 -9.30
C LEU A 418 0.35 38.55 -9.49
N LEU A 419 -0.77 37.92 -9.88
CA LEU A 419 -2.06 38.61 -9.99
C LEU A 419 -2.48 39.26 -8.70
N CYS A 420 -2.38 38.54 -7.58
CA CYS A 420 -2.68 39.08 -6.25
C CYS A 420 -1.75 40.24 -5.87
N CYS A 421 -0.46 40.12 -6.15
CA CYS A 421 0.48 41.21 -5.90
C CYS A 421 0.17 42.46 -6.72
N ALA A 422 -0.27 42.32 -7.97
CA ALA A 422 -0.66 43.43 -8.84
C ALA A 422 -1.95 44.11 -8.36
N VAL A 423 -2.98 43.34 -7.99
CA VAL A 423 -4.29 43.84 -7.54
C VAL A 423 -4.18 44.51 -6.17
N PHE A 424 -3.50 43.88 -5.21
CA PHE A 424 -3.39 44.36 -3.83
C PHE A 424 -2.13 45.21 -3.58
N GLN A 425 -1.54 45.81 -4.63
CA GLN A 425 -0.36 46.64 -4.49
C GLN A 425 -0.50 47.81 -3.54
N ARG A 426 -1.71 48.40 -3.44
CA ARG A 426 -2.02 49.55 -2.59
C ARG A 426 -2.56 49.16 -1.21
N LEU A 427 -2.99 47.92 -1.01
CA LEU A 427 -3.68 47.47 0.24
C LEU A 427 -2.78 46.48 0.97
N GLU A 428 -1.65 46.92 1.51
CA GLU A 428 -0.67 46.09 2.17
C GLU A 428 -1.20 45.30 3.37
N GLU A 429 -2.18 45.84 4.09
CA GLU A 429 -2.78 45.23 5.28
C GLU A 429 -3.68 44.03 4.93
N PHE A 430 -4.28 44.01 3.75
CA PHE A 430 -5.21 42.96 3.30
C PHE A 430 -4.58 41.86 2.48
N ARG A 431 -3.26 41.69 2.53
CA ARG A 431 -2.51 40.67 1.71
C ARG A 431 -2.94 39.24 1.96
N PHE A 432 -3.49 38.95 3.13
CA PHE A 432 -3.96 37.61 3.47
C PHE A 432 -5.31 37.26 2.87
N LEU A 433 -6.12 38.26 2.51
CA LEU A 433 -7.46 38.03 2.02
C LEU A 433 -7.52 37.16 0.75
N PRO A 434 -6.73 37.41 -0.30
CA PRO A 434 -6.72 36.57 -1.51
C PRO A 434 -6.15 35.16 -1.28
N LEU A 435 -5.45 34.91 -0.17
CA LEU A 435 -4.94 33.59 0.16
C LEU A 435 -6.06 32.61 0.52
N LEU A 436 -7.12 33.07 1.21
CA LEU A 436 -8.23 32.22 1.65
C LEU A 436 -8.98 31.56 0.48
N PRO A 437 -9.48 32.30 -0.55
CA PRO A 437 -10.14 31.66 -1.68
C PRO A 437 -9.19 30.77 -2.48
N TRP A 438 -7.89 31.09 -2.52
CA TRP A 438 -6.92 30.26 -3.19
C TRP A 438 -6.67 28.93 -2.46
N ILE A 439 -6.56 28.95 -1.14
CA ILE A 439 -6.47 27.73 -0.33
C ILE A 439 -7.73 26.87 -0.54
N ALA A 440 -8.93 27.47 -0.48
CA ALA A 440 -10.17 26.77 -0.73
C ALA A 440 -10.19 26.11 -2.13
N ALA A 441 -9.81 26.85 -3.17
CA ALA A 441 -9.73 26.34 -4.54
C ALA A 441 -8.72 25.20 -4.67
N THR A 442 -7.53 25.33 -4.06
CA THR A 442 -6.49 24.27 -4.14
C THR A 442 -6.87 23.03 -3.34
N VAL A 443 -7.58 23.16 -2.21
CA VAL A 443 -8.16 22.02 -1.47
C VAL A 443 -9.24 21.34 -2.30
N PHE A 444 -10.10 22.10 -2.98
CA PHE A 444 -11.08 21.54 -3.91
C PHE A 444 -10.41 20.80 -5.08
N MET A 445 -9.39 21.39 -5.70
CA MET A 445 -8.61 20.76 -6.77
C MET A 445 -7.93 19.46 -6.32
N ARG A 446 -7.54 19.36 -5.06
CA ARG A 446 -6.96 18.14 -4.49
C ARG A 446 -7.91 16.95 -4.54
N HIS A 447 -9.21 17.16 -4.43
CA HIS A 447 -10.24 16.12 -4.52
C HIS A 447 -10.59 15.78 -5.97
N SER A 448 -10.15 16.57 -6.94
CA SER A 448 -10.33 16.31 -8.35
C SER A 448 -9.43 15.15 -8.82
N ARG A 449 -9.99 14.25 -9.64
CA ARG A 449 -9.22 13.15 -10.26
C ARG A 449 -8.14 13.64 -11.23
N VAL A 450 -8.32 14.84 -11.79
CA VAL A 450 -7.41 15.41 -12.79
C VAL A 450 -6.32 16.26 -12.16
N TYR A 451 -6.65 17.06 -11.13
CA TYR A 451 -5.77 18.07 -10.54
C TYR A 451 -5.36 17.80 -9.09
N GLY A 452 -5.59 16.60 -8.57
CA GLY A 452 -5.41 16.29 -7.15
C GLY A 452 -4.01 16.55 -6.59
N GLN A 453 -2.95 16.32 -7.37
CA GLN A 453 -1.57 16.47 -6.89
C GLN A 453 -1.03 17.92 -6.93
N PRO A 454 -1.30 18.75 -7.97
CA PRO A 454 -0.80 20.12 -7.99
C PRO A 454 -1.36 21.02 -6.90
N GLY A 455 -2.59 20.76 -6.44
CA GLY A 455 -3.33 21.65 -5.55
C GLY A 455 -2.61 22.04 -4.25
N GLY A 456 -1.86 21.10 -3.64
CA GLY A 456 -1.11 21.39 -2.41
C GLY A 456 0.11 22.30 -2.60
N VAL A 457 0.73 22.28 -3.77
CA VAL A 457 1.94 23.07 -4.09
C VAL A 457 1.58 24.48 -4.51
N THR A 458 0.46 24.65 -5.21
CA THR A 458 -0.01 25.97 -5.66
C THR A 458 -0.27 26.92 -4.51
N SER A 459 -0.83 26.46 -3.40
CA SER A 459 -1.08 27.28 -2.23
C SER A 459 0.20 27.77 -1.58
N ALA A 460 1.24 26.92 -1.50
CA ALA A 460 2.52 27.30 -0.93
C ALA A 460 3.21 28.42 -1.72
N ILE A 461 3.22 28.33 -3.04
CA ILE A 461 3.86 29.33 -3.90
C ILE A 461 3.10 30.67 -3.84
N ALA A 462 1.77 30.63 -3.92
CA ALA A 462 0.96 31.85 -3.79
C ALA A 462 1.18 32.54 -2.43
N ALA A 463 1.22 31.77 -1.34
CA ALA A 463 1.50 32.30 0.00
C ALA A 463 2.90 32.95 0.06
N LEU A 464 3.93 32.31 -0.49
CA LEU A 464 5.28 32.86 -0.51
C LEU A 464 5.35 34.19 -1.26
N LEU A 465 4.68 34.30 -2.42
CA LEU A 465 4.62 35.56 -3.20
C LEU A 465 3.88 36.66 -2.46
N ILE A 466 2.76 36.35 -1.84
CA ILE A 466 1.94 37.32 -1.12
C ILE A 466 2.63 37.79 0.17
N LEU A 467 3.19 36.87 0.94
CA LEU A 467 3.82 37.15 2.24
C LEU A 467 5.27 37.66 2.10
N GLY A 468 6.00 37.15 1.10
CA GLY A 468 7.44 37.38 0.93
C GLY A 468 7.79 38.65 0.16
N ARG A 469 6.82 39.46 -0.33
CA ARG A 469 7.06 40.61 -1.21
C ARG A 469 8.12 41.59 -0.72
N ARG A 470 8.21 41.84 0.58
CA ARG A 470 9.18 42.79 1.14
C ARG A 470 10.62 42.29 1.09
N ASN A 471 10.85 40.99 0.99
CA ASN A 471 12.16 40.37 1.14
C ASN A 471 12.79 39.88 -0.15
N TYR A 472 12.02 39.75 -1.23
CA TYR A 472 12.47 39.06 -2.44
C TYR A 472 12.58 39.98 -3.68
N GLY A 473 12.43 41.30 -3.54
CA GLY A 473 12.51 42.23 -4.65
C GLY A 473 11.18 42.30 -5.45
N ALA A 474 11.28 42.49 -6.78
CA ALA A 474 10.10 42.55 -7.63
C ALA A 474 9.38 41.18 -7.68
N PRO A 475 8.04 41.15 -7.59
CA PRO A 475 7.28 39.91 -7.59
C PRO A 475 7.49 39.06 -8.87
N THR A 476 7.70 39.70 -10.00
CA THR A 476 7.98 39.06 -11.31
C THR A 476 9.29 38.30 -11.29
N ASP A 477 10.36 38.94 -10.82
CA ASP A 477 11.70 38.34 -10.77
C ASP A 477 11.72 37.15 -9.81
N PHE A 478 11.03 37.31 -8.67
CA PHE A 478 10.87 36.22 -7.72
C PHE A 478 10.11 35.03 -8.31
N ALA A 479 9.02 35.28 -9.03
CA ALA A 479 8.23 34.19 -9.65
C ALA A 479 9.03 33.45 -10.74
N ILE A 480 9.76 34.17 -11.58
CA ILE A 480 10.63 33.60 -12.62
C ILE A 480 11.73 32.75 -11.96
N THR A 481 12.43 33.30 -10.98
CA THR A 481 13.48 32.59 -10.23
C THR A 481 12.91 31.31 -9.60
N ARG A 482 11.71 31.35 -9.01
CA ARG A 482 11.04 30.18 -8.42
C ARG A 482 10.74 29.09 -9.44
N ILE A 483 10.28 29.45 -10.62
CA ILE A 483 9.99 28.47 -11.68
C ILE A 483 11.30 27.82 -12.16
N VAL A 484 12.35 28.60 -12.36
CA VAL A 484 13.66 28.08 -12.79
C VAL A 484 14.27 27.18 -11.73
N GLU A 485 14.30 27.58 -10.46
CA GLU A 485 14.83 26.78 -9.36
C GLU A 485 14.03 25.49 -9.14
N ALA A 486 12.70 25.55 -9.24
CA ALA A 486 11.85 24.37 -9.21
C ALA A 486 12.16 23.41 -10.37
N SER A 487 12.37 23.95 -11.57
CA SER A 487 12.75 23.14 -12.74
C SER A 487 14.11 22.48 -12.57
N ILE A 488 15.10 23.20 -12.05
CA ILE A 488 16.44 22.65 -11.70
C ILE A 488 16.27 21.50 -10.69
N GLY A 489 15.53 21.74 -9.60
CA GLY A 489 15.29 20.72 -8.59
C GLY A 489 14.61 19.48 -9.13
N LEU A 490 13.56 19.64 -9.94
CA LEU A 490 12.83 18.52 -10.55
C LEU A 490 13.69 17.77 -11.58
N LEU A 491 14.52 18.47 -12.34
CA LEU A 491 15.47 17.84 -13.26
C LEU A 491 16.47 16.97 -12.47
N CYS A 492 17.04 17.49 -11.39
CA CYS A 492 17.96 16.73 -10.52
C CYS A 492 17.26 15.54 -9.85
N PHE A 493 15.99 15.69 -9.47
CA PHE A 493 15.19 14.59 -8.94
C PHE A 493 15.00 13.47 -9.96
N VAL A 494 14.65 13.80 -11.21
CA VAL A 494 14.50 12.83 -12.31
C VAL A 494 15.85 12.20 -12.67
N LEU A 495 16.92 13.01 -12.74
CA LEU A 495 18.27 12.49 -13.00
C LEU A 495 18.73 11.51 -11.92
N GLY A 496 18.51 11.81 -10.65
CA GLY A 496 18.85 10.91 -9.55
C GLY A 496 18.05 9.59 -9.62
N GLU A 497 16.80 9.61 -10.06
CA GLU A 497 16.01 8.40 -10.29
C GLU A 497 16.58 7.56 -11.43
N VAL A 498 16.87 8.18 -12.57
CA VAL A 498 17.37 7.48 -13.76
C VAL A 498 18.79 6.93 -13.55
N LEU A 499 19.66 7.67 -12.84
CA LEU A 499 21.04 7.25 -12.58
C LEU A 499 21.14 6.10 -11.57
N VAL A 500 20.32 6.15 -10.52
CA VAL A 500 20.43 5.18 -9.40
C VAL A 500 19.52 3.97 -9.61
N THR A 501 18.32 4.17 -10.14
CA THR A 501 17.31 3.12 -10.35
C THR A 501 16.67 3.21 -11.73
N PRO A 502 17.38 2.82 -12.80
CA PRO A 502 16.86 2.93 -14.16
C PRO A 502 15.70 1.98 -14.46
N ALA A 503 15.34 1.11 -13.51
CA ALA A 503 14.27 0.13 -13.71
C ALA A 503 12.88 0.79 -13.66
N ARG A 504 12.08 0.55 -14.70
CA ARG A 504 10.70 1.05 -14.81
C ARG A 504 9.74 0.26 -13.91
N ALA A 505 8.63 0.89 -13.52
CA ALA A 505 7.58 0.20 -12.75
C ALA A 505 7.01 -0.98 -13.54
N SER A 506 6.89 -0.85 -14.87
CA SER A 506 6.45 -1.95 -15.75
C SER A 506 7.41 -3.15 -15.77
N THR A 507 8.73 -2.92 -15.73
CA THR A 507 9.72 -4.02 -15.65
C THR A 507 9.73 -4.68 -14.27
N LEU A 508 9.50 -3.87 -13.24
CA LEU A 508 9.40 -4.36 -11.87
C LEU A 508 8.11 -5.13 -11.61
N ALA A 509 6.99 -4.68 -12.19
CA ALA A 509 5.73 -5.42 -12.13
C ALA A 509 5.87 -6.81 -12.77
N ARG A 510 6.64 -6.94 -13.87
CA ARG A 510 6.96 -8.25 -14.47
C ARG A 510 7.82 -9.11 -13.56
N ALA A 511 8.84 -8.53 -12.92
CA ALA A 511 9.69 -9.25 -11.97
C ALA A 511 8.88 -9.69 -10.72
N GLU A 512 8.01 -8.81 -10.21
CA GLU A 512 7.16 -9.12 -9.07
C GLU A 512 6.10 -10.18 -9.40
N LEU A 513 5.56 -10.17 -10.63
CA LEU A 513 4.67 -11.23 -11.11
C LEU A 513 5.37 -12.60 -11.06
N LYS A 514 6.66 -12.66 -11.43
CA LYS A 514 7.44 -13.89 -11.29
C LYS A 514 7.49 -14.33 -9.82
N HIS A 515 7.81 -13.44 -8.89
CA HIS A 515 7.83 -13.76 -7.46
C HIS A 515 6.46 -14.21 -6.92
N CYS A 516 5.36 -13.67 -7.49
CA CYS A 516 4.02 -14.17 -7.20
C CYS A 516 3.84 -15.62 -7.67
N LEU A 517 4.29 -15.96 -8.90
CA LEU A 517 4.19 -17.32 -9.43
C LEU A 517 5.05 -18.31 -8.65
N ASP A 518 6.28 -17.93 -8.29
CA ASP A 518 7.15 -18.73 -7.42
C ASP A 518 6.49 -18.99 -6.06
N ALA A 519 5.85 -17.95 -5.46
CA ALA A 519 5.14 -18.09 -4.21
C ALA A 519 3.88 -18.98 -4.32
N VAL A 520 3.18 -18.97 -5.46
CA VAL A 520 2.07 -19.92 -5.73
C VAL A 520 2.61 -21.34 -5.82
N LEU A 521 3.72 -21.57 -6.52
CA LEU A 521 4.41 -22.87 -6.58
C LEU A 521 4.82 -23.35 -5.19
N ASP A 522 5.37 -22.48 -4.35
CA ASP A 522 5.73 -22.76 -2.96
C ASP A 522 4.52 -23.19 -2.13
N CYS A 523 3.35 -22.53 -2.30
CA CYS A 523 2.10 -22.90 -1.63
C CYS A 523 1.59 -24.27 -2.08
N ILE A 524 1.55 -24.52 -3.39
CA ILE A 524 1.11 -25.82 -3.95
C ILE A 524 2.07 -26.93 -3.52
N GLY A 525 3.39 -26.68 -3.53
CA GLY A 525 4.40 -27.61 -3.05
C GLY A 525 4.21 -27.98 -1.57
N SER A 526 3.81 -27.01 -0.73
CA SER A 526 3.47 -27.31 0.67
C SER A 526 2.23 -28.17 0.79
N LEU A 527 1.23 -28.00 -0.08
CA LEU A 527 0.03 -28.85 -0.09
C LEU A 527 0.37 -30.29 -0.48
N VAL A 528 1.27 -30.48 -1.48
CA VAL A 528 1.75 -31.81 -1.85
C VAL A 528 2.52 -32.45 -0.69
N LEU A 529 3.38 -31.71 -0.01
CA LEU A 529 4.10 -32.22 1.16
C LEU A 529 3.16 -32.56 2.33
N CYS A 530 2.09 -31.78 2.54
CA CYS A 530 1.06 -32.09 3.54
C CYS A 530 0.28 -33.36 3.17
N SER A 531 0.22 -33.74 1.88
CA SER A 531 -0.42 -34.99 1.45
C SER A 531 0.51 -36.21 1.59
N GLU A 532 1.82 -36.03 1.55
CA GLU A 532 2.81 -37.12 1.61
C GLU A 532 3.33 -37.40 3.06
N GLN A 533 3.35 -36.38 3.91
CA GLN A 533 3.96 -36.45 5.27
C GLN A 533 2.97 -36.13 6.39
N LYS A 534 2.77 -37.09 7.32
CA LYS A 534 1.85 -36.98 8.47
C LYS A 534 2.13 -35.89 9.50
N ASN A 535 3.30 -35.22 9.49
CA ASN A 535 3.76 -34.32 10.56
C ASN A 535 4.25 -32.95 10.06
N MET A 536 3.82 -32.47 8.88
CA MET A 536 4.25 -31.13 8.44
C MET A 536 3.56 -30.05 9.26
N PRO A 537 4.31 -29.05 9.77
CA PRO A 537 3.70 -27.94 10.50
C PRO A 537 2.91 -27.04 9.54
N LEU A 538 1.61 -26.95 9.72
CA LEU A 538 0.70 -26.01 9.02
C LEU A 538 1.16 -24.56 9.08
N SER A 539 2.07 -24.23 10.02
CA SER A 539 2.75 -22.94 10.10
C SER A 539 3.56 -22.60 8.83
N ASP A 540 4.10 -23.64 8.12
CA ASP A 540 4.86 -23.41 6.88
C ASP A 540 3.95 -22.96 5.74
N LEU A 541 2.82 -23.61 5.51
CA LEU A 541 1.85 -23.21 4.49
C LEU A 541 1.29 -21.81 4.77
N ARG A 542 0.99 -21.47 6.03
CA ARG A 542 0.59 -20.11 6.43
C ARG A 542 1.67 -19.08 6.15
N SER A 543 2.92 -19.42 6.43
CA SER A 543 4.07 -18.53 6.16
C SER A 543 4.21 -18.25 4.65
N LYS A 544 4.09 -19.28 3.81
CA LYS A 544 4.15 -19.17 2.36
C LYS A 544 2.97 -18.39 1.79
N GLN A 545 1.76 -18.59 2.31
CA GLN A 545 0.60 -17.80 1.94
C GLN A 545 0.76 -16.32 2.31
N ALA A 546 1.30 -16.01 3.49
CA ALA A 546 1.58 -14.63 3.89
C ALA A 546 2.62 -13.97 2.96
N LYS A 547 3.63 -14.73 2.53
CA LYS A 547 4.61 -14.30 1.51
C LYS A 547 3.91 -14.03 0.17
N LEU A 548 3.06 -14.93 -0.31
CA LEU A 548 2.27 -14.73 -1.52
C LEU A 548 1.44 -13.45 -1.44
N ASN A 549 0.71 -13.24 -0.34
CA ASN A 549 -0.11 -12.05 -0.16
C ASN A 549 0.73 -10.74 -0.21
N SER A 550 1.94 -10.76 0.38
CA SER A 550 2.85 -9.61 0.33
C SER A 550 3.33 -9.28 -1.10
N HIS A 551 3.58 -10.31 -1.91
CA HIS A 551 3.94 -10.14 -3.33
C HIS A 551 2.76 -9.65 -4.17
N VAL A 552 1.54 -10.13 -3.91
CA VAL A 552 0.31 -9.66 -4.58
C VAL A 552 0.07 -8.18 -4.28
N GLU A 553 0.22 -7.74 -3.02
CA GLU A 553 0.12 -6.32 -2.65
C GLU A 553 1.22 -5.45 -3.30
N ALA A 554 2.43 -5.98 -3.44
CA ALA A 554 3.53 -5.31 -4.14
C ALA A 554 3.23 -5.19 -5.65
N LEU A 555 2.73 -6.26 -6.27
CA LEU A 555 2.34 -6.28 -7.68
C LEU A 555 1.18 -5.30 -7.96
N GLU A 556 0.17 -5.22 -7.08
CA GLU A 556 -0.93 -4.25 -7.20
C GLU A 556 -0.40 -2.80 -7.21
N ARG A 557 0.52 -2.48 -6.30
CA ARG A 557 1.17 -1.16 -6.26
C ARG A 557 1.94 -0.87 -7.53
N LEU A 558 2.82 -1.79 -7.96
CA LEU A 558 3.64 -1.62 -9.15
C LEU A 558 2.81 -1.52 -10.44
N THR A 559 1.72 -2.27 -10.55
CA THR A 559 0.78 -2.18 -11.67
C THR A 559 0.10 -0.81 -11.71
N SER A 560 -0.35 -0.29 -10.56
CA SER A 560 -0.95 1.04 -10.47
C SER A 560 0.04 2.16 -10.80
N GLU A 561 1.33 1.97 -10.50
CA GLU A 561 2.41 2.88 -10.84
C GLU A 561 2.74 2.82 -12.34
N ALA A 562 2.83 1.61 -12.90
CA ALA A 562 3.13 1.39 -14.32
C ALA A 562 2.07 2.02 -15.25
N LEU A 563 0.80 2.05 -14.82
CA LEU A 563 -0.29 2.70 -15.55
C LEU A 563 -0.16 4.22 -15.64
N ARG A 564 0.58 4.82 -14.72
CA ARG A 564 0.83 6.26 -14.69
C ARG A 564 2.12 6.65 -15.39
N GLU A 565 2.95 5.67 -15.81
CA GLU A 565 4.14 5.93 -16.59
C GLU A 565 3.80 6.46 -17.97
N PRO A 566 4.51 7.50 -18.47
CA PRO A 566 4.31 7.98 -19.84
C PRO A 566 4.70 6.90 -20.85
N ASN A 567 3.89 6.75 -21.88
CA ASN A 567 4.20 5.86 -23.00
C ASN A 567 5.40 6.41 -23.78
N VAL A 568 6.55 5.75 -23.62
CA VAL A 568 7.74 6.07 -24.41
C VAL A 568 7.69 5.24 -25.68
N PRO A 569 7.76 5.87 -26.87
CA PRO A 569 7.86 5.14 -28.14
C PRO A 569 9.09 4.22 -28.04
N PHE A 570 9.01 3.00 -28.50
CA PHE A 570 9.97 1.89 -28.43
C PHE A 570 9.90 0.93 -27.23
N LEU A 571 9.05 1.17 -26.21
CA LEU A 571 8.87 0.26 -25.09
C LEU A 571 7.40 -0.14 -24.97
N LYS A 572 7.15 -1.45 -24.95
CA LYS A 572 5.78 -1.98 -24.80
C LYS A 572 5.17 -1.52 -23.47
N PRO A 573 4.00 -0.83 -23.50
CA PRO A 573 3.25 -0.50 -22.29
C PRO A 573 2.79 -1.78 -21.59
N LEU A 574 2.53 -1.68 -20.28
CA LEU A 574 1.93 -2.77 -19.52
C LEU A 574 0.45 -2.91 -19.93
N ASN A 575 0.01 -4.13 -20.25
CA ASN A 575 -1.41 -4.36 -20.51
C ASN A 575 -2.20 -4.37 -19.19
N ALA A 576 -2.79 -3.21 -18.86
CA ALA A 576 -3.51 -2.99 -17.62
C ALA A 576 -4.67 -3.98 -17.40
N VAL A 577 -5.39 -4.31 -18.46
CA VAL A 577 -6.58 -5.18 -18.38
C VAL A 577 -6.17 -6.58 -17.94
N SER A 578 -5.15 -7.14 -18.57
CA SER A 578 -4.65 -8.49 -18.25
C SER A 578 -3.99 -8.54 -16.87
N TYR A 579 -3.19 -7.53 -16.51
CA TYR A 579 -2.59 -7.49 -15.17
C TYR A 579 -3.64 -7.36 -14.06
N ASN A 580 -4.72 -6.61 -14.27
CA ASN A 580 -5.82 -6.54 -13.31
C ASN A 580 -6.56 -7.88 -13.17
N LYS A 581 -6.77 -8.63 -14.27
CA LYS A 581 -7.33 -9.97 -14.19
C LYS A 581 -6.44 -10.92 -13.42
N VAL A 582 -5.13 -10.91 -13.71
CA VAL A 582 -4.12 -11.72 -13.00
C VAL A 582 -4.10 -11.38 -11.51
N LEU A 583 -4.15 -10.10 -11.13
CA LEU A 583 -4.22 -9.67 -9.73
C LEU A 583 -5.48 -10.18 -9.02
N VAL A 584 -6.62 -10.15 -9.69
CA VAL A 584 -7.88 -10.69 -9.12
C VAL A 584 -7.75 -12.20 -8.87
N SER A 585 -7.22 -12.95 -9.82
CA SER A 585 -7.03 -14.41 -9.66
C SER A 585 -5.94 -14.73 -8.60
N LEU A 586 -4.82 -14.00 -8.55
CA LEU A 586 -3.81 -14.14 -7.50
C LEU A 586 -4.37 -13.85 -6.10
N SER A 587 -5.22 -12.82 -5.96
CA SER A 587 -5.90 -12.53 -4.70
C SER A 587 -6.81 -13.67 -4.28
N LYS A 588 -7.57 -14.26 -5.20
CA LYS A 588 -8.40 -15.44 -4.90
C LYS A 588 -7.55 -16.66 -4.50
N VAL A 589 -6.44 -16.91 -5.21
CA VAL A 589 -5.50 -18.00 -4.85
C VAL A 589 -4.98 -17.81 -3.43
N SER A 590 -4.59 -16.59 -3.06
CA SER A 590 -4.13 -16.28 -1.70
C SER A 590 -5.20 -16.53 -0.65
N ASP A 591 -6.47 -16.14 -0.93
CA ASP A 591 -7.59 -16.40 -0.01
C ASP A 591 -7.92 -17.90 0.08
N LEU A 592 -7.92 -18.62 -1.05
CA LEU A 592 -8.17 -20.06 -1.08
C LEU A 592 -7.10 -20.83 -0.30
N CYS A 593 -5.84 -20.44 -0.38
CA CYS A 593 -4.77 -21.01 0.46
C CYS A 593 -5.06 -20.84 1.96
N LEU A 594 -5.65 -19.71 2.39
CA LEU A 594 -6.07 -19.54 3.80
C LEU A 594 -7.19 -20.48 4.20
N TYR A 595 -8.20 -20.66 3.35
CA TYR A 595 -9.28 -21.63 3.63
C TYR A 595 -8.77 -23.06 3.69
N VAL A 596 -7.81 -23.41 2.83
CA VAL A 596 -7.16 -24.72 2.89
C VAL A 596 -6.39 -24.89 4.22
N CYS A 597 -5.64 -23.86 4.65
CA CYS A 597 -4.97 -23.90 5.96
C CYS A 597 -5.96 -24.10 7.10
N ASP A 598 -7.09 -23.40 7.07
CA ASP A 598 -8.12 -23.48 8.10
C ASP A 598 -8.83 -24.85 8.09
N GLY A 599 -9.22 -25.35 6.92
CA GLY A 599 -9.79 -26.67 6.74
C GLY A 599 -8.88 -27.79 7.24
N LEU A 600 -7.58 -27.72 6.94
CA LEU A 600 -6.60 -28.69 7.42
C LEU A 600 -6.38 -28.62 8.95
N THR A 601 -6.50 -27.42 9.57
CA THR A 601 -6.42 -27.31 11.04
C THR A 601 -7.61 -27.97 11.74
N ASN A 602 -8.80 -27.90 11.13
CA ASN A 602 -10.03 -28.47 11.72
C ASN A 602 -10.15 -29.98 11.50
N LEU A 603 -9.36 -30.55 10.59
CA LEU A 603 -9.33 -31.99 10.28
C LEU A 603 -8.23 -32.75 11.06
N SER A 604 -7.84 -32.28 12.25
CA SER A 604 -6.78 -32.90 13.04
C SER A 604 -7.02 -34.41 13.26
N GLY A 605 -6.20 -35.24 12.61
CA GLY A 605 -6.23 -36.73 12.72
C GLY A 605 -6.66 -37.51 11.48
N ALA A 606 -7.27 -36.90 10.47
CA ALA A 606 -7.55 -37.52 9.18
C ALA A 606 -6.56 -37.01 8.12
N HIS A 607 -6.07 -37.92 7.25
CA HIS A 607 -5.21 -37.56 6.13
C HIS A 607 -6.00 -37.64 4.80
N PRO A 608 -6.84 -36.63 4.50
CA PRO A 608 -7.76 -36.71 3.38
C PRO A 608 -7.06 -36.52 2.03
N LEU A 609 -5.82 -36.06 2.02
CA LEU A 609 -5.09 -35.73 0.79
C LEU A 609 -4.25 -36.89 0.26
N ASP A 610 -4.03 -37.97 1.02
CA ASP A 610 -3.17 -39.10 0.61
C ASP A 610 -3.63 -39.70 -0.75
N HIS A 611 -4.94 -39.80 -0.97
CA HIS A 611 -5.52 -40.38 -2.18
C HIS A 611 -5.47 -39.48 -3.42
N VAL A 612 -5.29 -38.18 -3.24
CA VAL A 612 -5.20 -37.18 -4.33
C VAL A 612 -3.81 -36.55 -4.44
N ALA A 613 -2.84 -37.12 -3.73
CA ALA A 613 -1.46 -36.67 -3.72
C ALA A 613 -0.84 -36.73 -5.14
N HIS A 614 -1.17 -37.77 -5.90
CA HIS A 614 -0.67 -37.97 -7.27
C HIS A 614 -1.13 -36.85 -8.21
N GLU A 615 -2.42 -36.49 -8.20
CA GLU A 615 -2.98 -35.42 -9.03
C GLU A 615 -2.39 -34.05 -8.68
N LEU A 616 -2.23 -33.78 -7.38
CA LEU A 616 -1.60 -32.54 -6.91
C LEU A 616 -0.13 -32.45 -7.34
N LYS A 617 0.62 -33.55 -7.26
CA LYS A 617 2.02 -33.61 -7.66
C LYS A 617 2.18 -33.44 -9.17
N SER A 618 1.36 -34.13 -9.96
CA SER A 618 1.33 -33.98 -11.43
C SER A 618 1.02 -32.52 -11.82
N PHE A 619 0.05 -31.89 -11.17
CA PHE A 619 -0.27 -30.48 -11.40
C PHE A 619 0.89 -29.56 -11.03
N GLN A 620 1.56 -29.79 -9.87
CA GLN A 620 2.74 -29.02 -9.46
C GLN A 620 3.86 -29.12 -10.48
N GLU A 621 4.16 -30.31 -11.01
CA GLU A 621 5.21 -30.52 -12.01
C GLU A 621 4.91 -29.79 -13.32
N LYS A 622 3.65 -29.84 -13.79
CA LYS A 622 3.20 -29.10 -14.98
C LYS A 622 3.28 -27.58 -14.78
N LEU A 623 2.88 -27.09 -13.61
CA LEU A 623 2.97 -25.69 -13.28
C LEU A 623 4.42 -25.21 -13.19
N HIS A 624 5.30 -25.99 -12.58
CA HIS A 624 6.73 -25.69 -12.49
C HIS A 624 7.38 -25.60 -13.87
N SER A 625 7.09 -26.53 -14.77
CA SER A 625 7.58 -26.51 -16.15
C SER A 625 7.08 -25.29 -16.92
N SER A 626 5.83 -24.89 -16.72
CA SER A 626 5.23 -23.71 -17.35
C SER A 626 5.83 -22.39 -16.85
N VAL A 627 6.05 -22.27 -15.55
CA VAL A 627 6.69 -21.08 -14.96
C VAL A 627 8.14 -20.98 -15.45
N LYS A 628 8.89 -22.08 -15.50
CA LYS A 628 10.23 -22.11 -16.05
C LYS A 628 10.27 -21.71 -17.53
N CYS A 629 9.33 -22.16 -18.33
CA CYS A 629 9.21 -21.77 -19.74
C CYS A 629 8.97 -20.26 -19.88
N LEU A 630 8.10 -19.65 -19.02
CA LEU A 630 7.88 -18.21 -18.99
C LEU A 630 9.14 -17.43 -18.61
N GLU A 631 9.97 -17.96 -17.69
CA GLU A 631 11.26 -17.37 -17.34
C GLU A 631 12.23 -17.34 -18.51
N GLU A 632 12.34 -18.44 -19.20
CA GLU A 632 13.20 -18.55 -20.39
C GLU A 632 12.74 -17.60 -21.50
N MET A 633 11.42 -17.46 -21.71
CA MET A 633 10.83 -16.47 -22.64
C MET A 633 11.11 -15.02 -22.24
N ALA A 634 11.10 -14.72 -20.96
CA ALA A 634 11.38 -13.37 -20.46
C ALA A 634 12.88 -13.02 -20.50
N SER A 635 13.78 -14.00 -20.40
CA SER A 635 15.23 -13.81 -20.37
C SER A 635 15.86 -13.73 -21.76
N THR A 636 15.26 -14.36 -22.78
CA THR A 636 15.79 -14.37 -24.16
C THR A 636 15.44 -13.07 -24.88
N LYS A 637 16.45 -12.25 -25.15
CA LYS A 637 16.36 -11.04 -26.01
C LYS A 637 15.90 -11.35 -27.46
N THR A 638 15.60 -12.58 -27.80
CA THR A 638 15.31 -13.00 -29.17
C THR A 638 14.02 -13.80 -29.24
N ARG A 639 12.89 -13.09 -29.12
CA ARG A 639 11.54 -13.63 -29.39
C ARG A 639 11.43 -14.39 -30.72
N ALA A 640 12.21 -13.98 -31.73
CA ALA A 640 12.26 -14.63 -33.03
C ALA A 640 12.92 -16.01 -33.01
N ARG A 641 13.87 -16.30 -32.11
CA ARG A 641 14.49 -17.63 -31.98
C ARG A 641 13.55 -18.61 -31.29
N LEU A 642 12.85 -18.17 -30.27
CA LEU A 642 11.94 -19.02 -29.50
C LEU A 642 10.68 -19.37 -30.31
N GLN A 643 10.15 -18.40 -31.05
CA GLN A 643 9.03 -18.64 -31.97
C GLN A 643 9.41 -19.65 -33.05
N LYS A 644 10.65 -19.60 -33.55
CA LYS A 644 11.19 -20.62 -34.46
C LYS A 644 11.40 -22.01 -33.81
N GLU A 645 11.80 -22.05 -32.54
CA GLU A 645 11.94 -23.32 -31.81
C GLU A 645 10.60 -23.95 -31.44
N LEU A 646 9.62 -23.13 -31.01
CA LEU A 646 8.25 -23.61 -30.77
C LEU A 646 7.58 -24.06 -32.06
N GLN A 647 7.82 -23.37 -33.17
CA GLN A 647 7.33 -23.77 -34.48
C GLN A 647 8.06 -25.05 -34.99
N LYS A 648 9.37 -25.20 -34.73
CA LYS A 648 10.10 -26.43 -34.97
C LYS A 648 9.60 -27.60 -34.14
N ARG A 649 9.32 -27.39 -32.85
CA ARG A 649 8.74 -28.42 -31.98
C ARG A 649 7.32 -28.81 -32.39
N LYS A 650 6.49 -27.88 -32.84
CA LYS A 650 5.18 -28.19 -33.45
C LYS A 650 5.34 -29.00 -34.73
N ILE A 651 6.28 -28.63 -35.60
CA ILE A 651 6.52 -29.34 -36.89
C ILE A 651 7.12 -30.72 -36.62
N CYS A 652 8.01 -30.89 -35.65
CA CYS A 652 8.51 -32.22 -35.27
C CYS A 652 7.40 -33.11 -34.70
N HIS A 653 6.46 -32.53 -33.92
CA HIS A 653 5.33 -33.27 -33.35
C HIS A 653 4.33 -33.71 -34.46
N ASP A 654 4.09 -32.87 -35.45
CA ASP A 654 3.20 -33.17 -36.58
C ASP A 654 3.83 -34.20 -37.56
N VAL A 655 5.16 -34.28 -37.59
CA VAL A 655 5.87 -35.27 -38.42
C VAL A 655 6.00 -36.65 -37.73
N GLU A 656 6.13 -36.67 -36.38
CA GLU A 656 6.12 -37.94 -35.62
C GLU A 656 4.72 -38.54 -35.48
N ALA A 657 3.66 -37.70 -35.49
CA ALA A 657 2.28 -38.18 -35.44
C ALA A 657 1.79 -38.87 -36.73
N GLY A 658 2.57 -38.78 -37.84
CA GLY A 658 2.22 -39.37 -39.14
C GLY A 658 2.63 -40.85 -39.33
N THR A 659 3.32 -41.50 -38.41
CA THR A 659 3.90 -42.85 -38.62
C THR A 659 3.67 -43.89 -37.53
N ALA A 660 2.82 -43.66 -36.53
CA ALA A 660 2.52 -44.68 -35.52
C ALA A 660 1.03 -44.83 -35.30
N SER A 661 0.50 -45.93 -35.80
CA SER A 661 -0.82 -46.47 -35.48
C SER A 661 -0.88 -46.93 -34.03
N ASN A 662 -1.98 -46.53 -33.36
CA ASN A 662 -2.61 -47.14 -32.19
C ASN A 662 -1.86 -47.25 -30.86
N ASP A 663 -2.56 -46.67 -29.90
CA ASP A 663 -2.58 -46.93 -28.47
C ASP A 663 -1.64 -46.12 -27.56
N ASN A 664 -2.31 -45.20 -26.79
CA ASN A 664 -1.86 -44.64 -25.52
C ASN A 664 -0.82 -43.50 -25.49
N TYR A 665 -0.87 -42.55 -26.42
CA TYR A 665 -0.27 -41.24 -26.18
C TYR A 665 -1.33 -40.15 -26.19
N SER A 666 -2.15 -40.11 -25.11
CA SER A 666 -3.04 -39.00 -24.83
C SER A 666 -2.20 -37.80 -24.40
N ASN A 667 -2.23 -36.76 -25.23
CA ASN A 667 -2.10 -35.33 -24.87
C ASN A 667 -1.09 -34.98 -23.76
N MET A 668 0.16 -34.86 -24.12
CA MET A 668 1.16 -34.15 -23.34
C MET A 668 0.92 -32.63 -23.54
N GLU A 669 -0.17 -32.10 -22.98
CA GLU A 669 -0.37 -30.64 -22.86
C GLU A 669 0.76 -30.05 -22.02
N LEU A 670 1.50 -29.13 -22.62
CA LEU A 670 2.74 -28.55 -22.05
C LEU A 670 2.49 -27.61 -20.85
N GLY A 671 1.32 -27.65 -20.24
CA GLY A 671 1.00 -26.79 -19.11
C GLY A 671 -0.17 -27.30 -18.26
N PRO A 672 -0.44 -26.70 -17.10
CA PRO A 672 -1.59 -27.05 -16.29
C PRO A 672 -2.88 -26.72 -17.07
N SER A 673 -3.79 -27.69 -17.17
CA SER A 673 -5.04 -27.58 -17.92
C SER A 673 -6.24 -27.54 -16.98
N GLN A 674 -7.38 -27.11 -17.50
CA GLN A 674 -8.64 -27.13 -16.77
C GLN A 674 -9.09 -28.56 -16.48
N ASP A 675 -8.73 -29.50 -17.35
CA ASP A 675 -8.99 -30.92 -17.16
C ASP A 675 -8.28 -31.52 -15.94
N ASP A 676 -7.09 -30.99 -15.56
CA ASP A 676 -6.39 -31.43 -14.36
C ASP A 676 -7.20 -31.09 -13.10
N ALA A 677 -7.78 -29.91 -13.04
CA ALA A 677 -8.65 -29.48 -11.93
C ALA A 677 -9.97 -30.27 -11.89
N GLU A 678 -10.52 -30.64 -13.05
CA GLU A 678 -11.72 -31.48 -13.13
C GLU A 678 -11.42 -32.91 -12.69
N ARG A 679 -10.32 -33.52 -13.14
CA ARG A 679 -9.86 -34.84 -12.68
C ARG A 679 -9.68 -34.88 -11.17
N PHE A 680 -9.00 -33.86 -10.62
CA PHE A 680 -8.85 -33.72 -9.18
C PHE A 680 -10.20 -33.68 -8.46
N SER A 681 -11.16 -32.87 -8.94
CA SER A 681 -12.47 -32.74 -8.30
C SER A 681 -13.27 -34.04 -8.36
N VAL A 682 -13.18 -34.81 -9.46
CA VAL A 682 -13.84 -36.12 -9.60
C VAL A 682 -13.20 -37.14 -8.65
N SER A 683 -11.87 -37.24 -8.60
CA SER A 683 -11.15 -38.15 -7.68
C SER A 683 -11.47 -37.81 -6.23
N PHE A 684 -11.55 -36.51 -5.90
CA PHE A 684 -11.86 -36.05 -4.56
C PHE A 684 -13.31 -36.39 -4.14
N VAL A 685 -14.30 -36.21 -5.03
CA VAL A 685 -15.70 -36.58 -4.78
C VAL A 685 -15.84 -38.09 -4.58
N LYS A 686 -15.09 -38.91 -5.30
CA LYS A 686 -15.06 -40.37 -5.09
C LYS A 686 -14.56 -40.70 -3.68
N LEU A 687 -13.49 -40.08 -3.25
CA LEU A 687 -12.93 -40.20 -1.90
C LEU A 687 -13.95 -39.79 -0.82
N LEU A 688 -14.68 -38.70 -1.02
CA LEU A 688 -15.73 -38.24 -0.11
C LEU A 688 -16.83 -39.29 0.05
N LYS A 689 -17.26 -39.93 -1.06
CA LYS A 689 -18.27 -41.00 -1.03
C LYS A 689 -17.78 -42.21 -0.23
N GLU A 690 -16.57 -42.67 -0.49
CA GLU A 690 -15.95 -43.79 0.23
C GLU A 690 -15.79 -43.49 1.74
N ALA A 691 -15.44 -42.25 2.10
CA ALA A 691 -15.33 -41.82 3.50
C ALA A 691 -16.68 -41.78 4.21
N THR A 692 -17.74 -41.35 3.52
CA THR A 692 -19.11 -41.32 4.07
C THR A 692 -19.72 -42.71 4.22
N GLU A 693 -19.46 -43.66 3.33
CA GLU A 693 -19.93 -45.05 3.36
C GLU A 693 -19.30 -45.84 4.50
N LYS A 694 -17.99 -45.69 4.74
CA LYS A 694 -17.26 -46.42 5.81
C LYS A 694 -17.73 -46.07 7.25
N THR A 695 -18.46 -44.97 7.42
CA THR A 695 -18.86 -44.45 8.72
C THR A 695 -20.38 -44.63 9.02
N SER A 696 -21.09 -45.47 8.25
CA SER A 696 -22.52 -45.68 8.37
C SER A 696 -22.85 -46.66 9.48
N GLY A 697 -23.04 -46.20 10.73
CA GLY A 697 -23.43 -47.09 11.82
C GLY A 697 -23.32 -46.53 13.25
N SER A 698 -23.53 -45.26 13.53
CA SER A 698 -23.24 -44.69 14.84
C SER A 698 -24.33 -43.76 15.43
N THR A 699 -24.22 -43.48 16.74
CA THR A 699 -25.10 -42.66 17.58
C THR A 699 -25.26 -41.22 17.13
N THR A 700 -26.33 -40.54 17.53
CA THR A 700 -26.66 -39.14 17.12
C THR A 700 -25.56 -38.12 17.35
N ALA A 701 -24.69 -38.27 18.36
CA ALA A 701 -23.55 -37.38 18.60
C ALA A 701 -22.42 -37.62 17.59
N GLU A 702 -22.17 -38.83 17.16
CA GLU A 702 -21.20 -39.21 16.16
C GLU A 702 -21.66 -38.76 14.75
N GLU A 703 -22.96 -38.69 14.52
CA GLU A 703 -23.54 -38.19 13.27
C GLU A 703 -23.31 -36.67 13.08
N VAL A 704 -23.34 -35.89 14.15
CA VAL A 704 -23.01 -34.47 14.15
C VAL A 704 -21.54 -34.23 13.76
N VAL A 705 -20.61 -34.95 14.44
CA VAL A 705 -19.16 -34.87 14.14
C VAL A 705 -18.87 -35.32 12.72
N LYS A 706 -19.58 -36.35 12.23
CA LYS A 706 -19.49 -36.81 10.84
C LYS A 706 -19.90 -35.78 9.84
N ASN A 707 -20.99 -35.05 10.07
CA ASN A 707 -21.49 -34.02 9.20
C ASN A 707 -20.53 -32.82 9.13
N GLU A 708 -19.93 -32.42 10.25
CA GLU A 708 -18.91 -31.36 10.30
C GLU A 708 -17.63 -31.75 9.54
N THR A 709 -17.15 -32.99 9.73
CA THR A 709 -15.96 -33.48 9.02
C THR A 709 -16.20 -33.59 7.52
N THR A 710 -17.38 -34.07 7.09
CA THR A 710 -17.76 -34.16 5.68
C THR A 710 -17.87 -32.77 5.04
N LEU A 711 -18.44 -31.79 5.75
CA LEU A 711 -18.54 -30.41 5.30
C LEU A 711 -17.14 -29.77 5.14
N CYS A 712 -16.27 -29.99 6.13
CA CYS A 712 -14.91 -29.50 6.10
C CYS A 712 -14.09 -30.12 4.96
N LEU A 713 -14.21 -31.43 4.75
CA LEU A 713 -13.58 -32.16 3.64
C LEU A 713 -14.09 -31.68 2.28
N SER A 714 -15.41 -31.55 2.11
CA SER A 714 -16.00 -31.04 0.85
C SER A 714 -15.51 -29.64 0.52
N SER A 715 -15.39 -28.79 1.55
CA SER A 715 -14.87 -27.43 1.43
C SER A 715 -13.41 -27.40 1.04
N LEU A 716 -12.60 -28.29 1.61
CA LEU A 716 -11.18 -28.45 1.29
C LEU A 716 -11.00 -28.85 -0.19
N GLY A 717 -11.77 -29.84 -0.64
CA GLY A 717 -11.75 -30.28 -2.06
C GLY A 717 -12.14 -29.17 -3.02
N PHE A 718 -13.17 -28.40 -2.67
CA PHE A 718 -13.55 -27.20 -3.45
C PHE A 718 -12.42 -26.18 -3.52
N CYS A 719 -11.83 -25.81 -2.37
CA CYS A 719 -10.78 -24.80 -2.32
C CYS A 719 -9.56 -25.20 -3.15
N ILE A 720 -9.12 -26.46 -3.08
CA ILE A 720 -7.98 -26.93 -3.85
C ILE A 720 -8.31 -26.98 -5.35
N SER A 721 -9.47 -27.53 -5.72
CA SER A 721 -9.90 -27.54 -7.13
C SER A 721 -9.98 -26.14 -7.72
N ARG A 722 -10.55 -25.20 -6.95
CA ARG A 722 -10.67 -23.79 -7.40
C ARG A 722 -9.31 -23.09 -7.45
N LEU A 723 -8.39 -23.40 -6.54
CA LEU A 723 -7.03 -22.91 -6.57
C LEU A 723 -6.32 -23.34 -7.86
N MET A 724 -6.48 -24.62 -8.25
CA MET A 724 -5.94 -25.13 -9.52
C MET A 724 -6.52 -24.37 -10.71
N GLN A 725 -7.85 -24.19 -10.77
CA GLN A 725 -8.53 -23.47 -11.86
C GLN A 725 -8.08 -22.01 -11.98
N GLU A 726 -7.99 -21.26 -10.85
CA GLU A 726 -7.53 -19.87 -10.87
C GLU A 726 -6.06 -19.78 -11.29
N THR A 727 -5.23 -20.78 -10.93
CA THR A 727 -3.83 -20.85 -11.37
C THR A 727 -3.74 -21.07 -12.88
N VAL A 728 -4.59 -21.93 -13.46
CA VAL A 728 -4.67 -22.11 -14.92
C VAL A 728 -5.10 -20.80 -15.60
N CYS A 729 -6.10 -20.09 -15.05
CA CYS A 729 -6.51 -18.79 -15.57
C CYS A 729 -5.37 -17.76 -15.56
N ILE A 730 -4.55 -17.73 -14.50
CA ILE A 730 -3.37 -16.85 -14.41
C ILE A 730 -2.39 -17.18 -15.53
N MET A 731 -2.06 -18.45 -15.71
CA MET A 731 -1.11 -18.90 -16.74
C MET A 731 -1.59 -18.57 -18.15
N THR A 732 -2.88 -18.78 -18.43
CA THR A 732 -3.50 -18.45 -19.72
C THR A 732 -3.48 -16.95 -20.02
N GLU A 733 -3.82 -16.09 -19.04
CA GLU A 733 -3.77 -14.63 -19.22
C GLU A 733 -2.33 -14.12 -19.42
N ILE A 734 -1.34 -14.73 -18.76
CA ILE A 734 0.07 -14.37 -18.93
C ILE A 734 0.56 -14.77 -20.32
N THR A 735 0.23 -15.95 -20.81
CA THR A 735 0.63 -16.41 -22.16
C THR A 735 0.02 -15.56 -23.28
N HIS A 736 -1.18 -15.02 -23.07
CA HIS A 736 -1.79 -14.07 -24.01
C HIS A 736 -1.12 -12.68 -24.00
N THR A 737 -0.41 -12.31 -22.93
CA THR A 737 0.21 -10.99 -22.78
C THR A 737 1.70 -10.93 -23.15
N THR A 738 2.37 -12.05 -23.13
CA THR A 738 3.76 -12.19 -23.59
C THR A 738 3.84 -12.34 -25.10
#